data_48c6bd92de8ad3c02a5db6c279ef6969
#
_entry.id   48c6bd92de8ad3c02a5db6c279ef6969
#
_cell.length_a   1.000
_cell.length_b   1.000
_cell.length_c   1.000
_cell.angle_alpha   90.00
_cell.angle_beta   90.00
_cell.angle_gamma   90.00
#
_symmetry.space_group_name_H-M   'P 1'
#
loop_
_entity.id
_entity.type
_entity.pdbx_description
1 polymer ?
#
loop_
_entity_poly.entity_id
_entity_poly.type
_entity_poly.pdbx_seq_one_letter_code
_entity_poly.pdbx_strand_id
1 'polypeptide(L)'
;MAEQYASIIIDISHEDVDRVFQYRIPPALLPQIRVGVQVCVPFGSGNRKRTGYVVELTDKPDYDKDKIKEIIGVTEKSITADSRFIELAWWMKEQYGSTMNQALKTVLPVKKKVKARNKKIVETMTGMPQLPGTSLHDENKTGTSANAADAGNAAGAENTVPAAGNSSAVVLNPEQQAVVDAFCSSYDIGDRTPCLLHGVTGSGKTEVYMAMIDHVLKQQKQVIVLIPEIALTYQTVSRFYSRFGSRICVMHSRLSAGEKCDQFERARKGETDIMIGARSALFTPFPNLGLIILDEEHEGAYKSETTPRYHAREVAEKLAELNEAAFVMGSATPSVEAYAKAQAGIYRLFTLKKRAKAGSELAAVEIADLRKEMEAGNKSIFSLRLQELIKDRLAKKEQVMLFINRRGYSSFVSCRSCGEALKCPHCDVSLTLHNHQRLVCHYCGYQIPMPKKCPHCGSPYLAGFGIGTQKIEEMAAQMFPEAKLLRMDLDTTSKKGGHEKILSAFAKGKADILIGTQMIVKGHDFPGVTLVGVLAADVSLYAPDYTAAERTFQLLVQAAGRAGRGRKAGIALIQTYMPEHYSIQTATSQDYESFFKQEMGYRRLMQYPPACHMLSMQVTGENEELMTRIMEAIAASVRKHFEEQTQIIGPVPAPVYKVNDIYRKILYMKQENYDILIKIQKYVKMRWDETESCKKLTLQCDFT
;
A
#
# COMPACT_ATOMS: atom_id res chain seq x y z
N MET A 1 -18.67 -26.62 -40.87
CA MET A 1 -18.58 -25.87 -39.59
C MET A 1 -17.79 -24.62 -39.94
N ALA A 2 -18.27 -23.47 -39.47
CA ALA A 2 -17.53 -22.22 -39.69
C ALA A 2 -16.16 -22.30 -38.99
N GLU A 3 -15.10 -21.86 -39.67
CA GLU A 3 -13.78 -21.78 -39.05
C GLU A 3 -13.79 -20.70 -37.97
N GLN A 4 -13.24 -21.02 -36.80
CA GLN A 4 -13.10 -20.08 -35.70
C GLN A 4 -11.62 -19.76 -35.43
N TYR A 5 -11.36 -18.54 -35.07
CA TYR A 5 -10.05 -18.01 -34.80
C TYR A 5 -9.98 -17.47 -33.37
N ALA A 6 -8.80 -17.59 -32.78
CA ALA A 6 -8.51 -17.01 -31.48
C ALA A 6 -7.45 -15.93 -31.60
N SER A 7 -7.74 -14.77 -31.06
CA SER A 7 -6.80 -13.70 -30.84
C SER A 7 -6.01 -13.98 -29.56
N ILE A 8 -4.68 -14.08 -29.65
CA ILE A 8 -3.82 -14.60 -28.57
C ILE A 8 -2.69 -13.60 -28.29
N ILE A 9 -2.49 -13.30 -27.00
CA ILE A 9 -1.30 -12.62 -26.48
C ILE A 9 -0.26 -13.67 -26.10
N ILE A 10 0.92 -13.60 -26.72
CA ILE A 10 2.01 -14.53 -26.45
C ILE A 10 2.68 -14.20 -25.11
N ASP A 11 3.02 -15.22 -24.31
CA ASP A 11 3.72 -15.06 -23.03
C ASP A 11 5.21 -14.72 -23.24
N ILE A 12 5.48 -13.59 -23.83
CA ILE A 12 6.80 -13.01 -24.02
C ILE A 12 6.74 -11.55 -23.54
N SER A 13 7.58 -11.19 -22.57
CA SER A 13 7.60 -9.84 -21.98
C SER A 13 8.47 -8.87 -22.81
N HIS A 14 8.41 -8.94 -24.14
CA HIS A 14 9.11 -8.02 -25.04
C HIS A 14 8.08 -7.15 -25.75
N GLU A 15 8.34 -5.86 -25.83
CA GLU A 15 7.38 -4.88 -26.36
C GLU A 15 7.07 -5.10 -27.85
N ASP A 16 8.06 -5.50 -28.66
CA ASP A 16 7.88 -5.79 -30.07
C ASP A 16 6.84 -6.89 -30.37
N VAL A 17 6.55 -7.72 -29.38
CA VAL A 17 5.57 -8.80 -29.48
C VAL A 17 4.32 -8.55 -28.62
N ASP A 18 4.16 -7.35 -28.06
CA ASP A 18 2.99 -6.94 -27.28
C ASP A 18 1.81 -6.56 -28.18
N ARG A 19 1.47 -7.47 -29.09
CA ARG A 19 0.31 -7.37 -29.96
C ARG A 19 -0.45 -8.69 -29.98
N VAL A 20 -1.67 -8.61 -30.45
CA VAL A 20 -2.52 -9.78 -30.64
C VAL A 20 -2.09 -10.54 -31.89
N PHE A 21 -2.00 -11.85 -31.79
CA PHE A 21 -1.74 -12.75 -32.91
C PHE A 21 -2.92 -13.68 -33.10
N GLN A 22 -3.44 -13.77 -34.31
CA GLN A 22 -4.54 -14.68 -34.61
C GLN A 22 -4.04 -16.07 -34.96
N TYR A 23 -4.76 -17.08 -34.43
CA TYR A 23 -4.53 -18.50 -34.67
C TYR A 23 -5.85 -19.17 -34.99
N ARG A 24 -5.84 -20.12 -35.92
CA ARG A 24 -6.99 -20.98 -36.22
C ARG A 24 -7.20 -21.97 -35.07
N ILE A 25 -8.45 -22.21 -34.71
CA ILE A 25 -8.82 -23.17 -33.69
C ILE A 25 -9.10 -24.51 -34.37
N PRO A 26 -8.32 -25.57 -34.10
CA PRO A 26 -8.63 -26.92 -34.58
C PRO A 26 -10.02 -27.39 -34.08
N PRO A 27 -10.85 -28.06 -34.91
CA PRO A 27 -12.17 -28.54 -34.50
C PRO A 27 -12.19 -29.34 -33.19
N ALA A 28 -11.16 -30.16 -32.95
CA ALA A 28 -11.00 -30.96 -31.72
C ALA A 28 -10.80 -30.13 -30.46
N LEU A 29 -10.34 -28.89 -30.57
CA LEU A 29 -10.05 -27.98 -29.44
C LEU A 29 -11.18 -26.96 -29.21
N LEU A 30 -12.13 -26.82 -30.12
CA LEU A 30 -13.26 -25.87 -30.00
C LEU A 30 -13.98 -25.93 -28.66
N PRO A 31 -14.31 -27.10 -28.10
CA PRO A 31 -15.01 -27.15 -26.79
C PRO A 31 -14.16 -26.68 -25.61
N GLN A 32 -12.83 -26.65 -25.78
CA GLN A 32 -11.88 -26.38 -24.70
C GLN A 32 -11.37 -24.95 -24.74
N ILE A 33 -11.48 -24.25 -25.88
CA ILE A 33 -10.96 -22.89 -26.07
C ILE A 33 -12.04 -21.87 -25.77
N ARG A 34 -11.76 -21.03 -24.76
CA ARG A 34 -12.57 -19.88 -24.35
C ARG A 34 -11.64 -18.71 -24.09
N VAL A 35 -12.17 -17.49 -24.07
CA VAL A 35 -11.43 -16.31 -23.62
C VAL A 35 -10.83 -16.58 -22.23
N GLY A 36 -9.54 -16.24 -22.03
CA GLY A 36 -8.80 -16.50 -20.81
C GLY A 36 -8.07 -17.84 -20.74
N VAL A 37 -8.30 -18.76 -21.65
CA VAL A 37 -7.58 -20.05 -21.67
C VAL A 37 -6.14 -19.86 -22.12
N GLN A 38 -5.20 -20.50 -21.43
CA GLN A 38 -3.80 -20.54 -21.88
C GLN A 38 -3.59 -21.67 -22.88
N VAL A 39 -3.10 -21.33 -24.04
CA VAL A 39 -2.87 -22.24 -25.14
C VAL A 39 -1.40 -22.31 -25.53
N CYS A 40 -1.00 -23.42 -26.17
CA CYS A 40 0.30 -23.59 -26.79
C CYS A 40 0.18 -23.31 -28.29
N VAL A 41 1.02 -22.43 -28.83
CA VAL A 41 1.00 -22.00 -30.23
C VAL A 41 2.39 -22.02 -30.86
N PRO A 42 2.50 -22.21 -32.18
CA PRO A 42 3.76 -22.07 -32.91
C PRO A 42 4.04 -20.58 -33.17
N PHE A 43 5.19 -20.07 -32.71
CA PHE A 43 5.53 -18.66 -32.82
C PHE A 43 6.85 -18.41 -33.54
N GLY A 44 6.90 -17.31 -34.33
CA GLY A 44 8.06 -16.92 -35.12
C GLY A 44 8.30 -17.76 -36.37
N SER A 45 9.34 -17.44 -37.14
CA SER A 45 9.70 -18.16 -38.38
C SER A 45 10.09 -19.62 -38.15
N GLY A 46 10.63 -19.94 -36.96
CA GLY A 46 11.03 -21.29 -36.59
C GLY A 46 9.95 -22.11 -35.90
N ASN A 47 8.70 -21.68 -35.87
CA ASN A 47 7.56 -22.37 -35.25
C ASN A 47 7.83 -22.88 -33.82
N ARG A 48 8.60 -22.12 -33.02
CA ARG A 48 8.91 -22.49 -31.64
C ARG A 48 7.62 -22.52 -30.82
N LYS A 49 7.42 -23.59 -30.06
CA LYS A 49 6.27 -23.69 -29.16
C LYS A 49 6.34 -22.62 -28.09
N ARG A 50 5.29 -21.81 -27.99
CA ARG A 50 5.13 -20.76 -26.98
C ARG A 50 3.75 -20.88 -26.34
N THR A 51 3.63 -20.41 -25.11
CA THR A 51 2.34 -20.24 -24.46
C THR A 51 1.79 -18.86 -24.70
N GLY A 52 0.46 -18.74 -24.76
CA GLY A 52 -0.22 -17.46 -24.88
C GLY A 52 -1.62 -17.57 -24.27
N TYR A 53 -2.26 -16.42 -24.04
CA TYR A 53 -3.62 -16.34 -23.53
C TYR A 53 -4.58 -15.93 -24.63
N VAL A 54 -5.70 -16.64 -24.74
CA VAL A 54 -6.81 -16.27 -25.63
C VAL A 54 -7.48 -15.03 -25.05
N VAL A 55 -7.50 -13.95 -25.80
CA VAL A 55 -8.11 -12.67 -25.37
C VAL A 55 -9.43 -12.39 -26.09
N GLU A 56 -9.63 -13.01 -27.26
CA GLU A 56 -10.84 -12.84 -28.06
C GLU A 56 -11.06 -14.06 -28.96
N LEU A 57 -12.32 -14.34 -29.29
CA LEU A 57 -12.72 -15.34 -30.29
C LEU A 57 -13.45 -14.64 -31.43
N THR A 58 -13.14 -14.98 -32.67
CA THR A 58 -13.72 -14.35 -33.85
C THR A 58 -13.93 -15.37 -34.97
N ASP A 59 -14.94 -15.13 -35.79
CA ASP A 59 -15.23 -15.93 -36.99
C ASP A 59 -14.55 -15.34 -38.24
N LYS A 60 -14.00 -14.11 -38.12
CA LYS A 60 -13.37 -13.41 -39.21
C LYS A 60 -11.87 -13.26 -38.98
N PRO A 61 -11.01 -13.71 -39.88
CA PRO A 61 -9.57 -13.49 -39.73
C PRO A 61 -9.22 -12.04 -40.21
N ASP A 62 -8.29 -11.43 -39.46
CA ASP A 62 -7.71 -10.12 -39.83
C ASP A 62 -6.57 -10.24 -40.84
N TYR A 63 -6.15 -11.45 -41.13
CA TYR A 63 -5.02 -11.78 -42.03
C TYR A 63 -5.43 -12.81 -43.10
N ASP A 64 -4.54 -12.98 -44.06
CA ASP A 64 -4.66 -14.02 -45.08
C ASP A 64 -4.79 -15.40 -44.44
N LYS A 65 -5.90 -16.10 -44.72
CA LYS A 65 -6.29 -17.37 -44.11
C LYS A 65 -5.20 -18.44 -44.22
N ASP A 66 -4.46 -18.43 -45.33
CA ASP A 66 -3.43 -19.44 -45.62
C ASP A 66 -2.15 -19.23 -44.77
N LYS A 67 -1.98 -18.05 -44.19
CA LYS A 67 -0.84 -17.70 -43.32
C LYS A 67 -1.13 -17.84 -41.82
N ILE A 68 -2.39 -18.07 -41.45
CA ILE A 68 -2.77 -18.22 -40.07
C ILE A 68 -2.42 -19.61 -39.56
N LYS A 69 -1.55 -19.67 -38.53
CA LYS A 69 -1.13 -20.93 -37.90
C LYS A 69 -2.22 -21.45 -36.98
N GLU A 70 -2.16 -22.77 -36.64
CA GLU A 70 -3.11 -23.42 -35.77
C GLU A 70 -2.61 -23.48 -34.32
N ILE A 71 -3.56 -23.49 -33.37
CA ILE A 71 -3.29 -23.77 -31.95
C ILE A 71 -2.85 -25.23 -31.81
N ILE A 72 -1.74 -25.46 -31.11
CA ILE A 72 -1.20 -26.82 -30.90
C ILE A 72 -2.01 -27.59 -29.85
N GLY A 73 -2.48 -26.89 -28.82
CA GLY A 73 -3.25 -27.50 -27.73
C GLY A 73 -3.49 -26.52 -26.57
N VAL A 74 -4.33 -26.94 -25.65
CA VAL A 74 -4.58 -26.24 -24.38
C VAL A 74 -3.54 -26.71 -23.36
N THR A 75 -2.99 -25.78 -22.58
CA THR A 75 -2.06 -26.14 -21.51
C THR A 75 -2.82 -26.78 -20.34
N GLU A 76 -2.51 -28.05 -19.99
CA GLU A 76 -3.16 -28.81 -18.92
C GLU A 76 -3.16 -28.14 -17.53
N LYS A 77 -2.37 -27.09 -17.36
CA LYS A 77 -2.18 -26.30 -16.12
C LYS A 77 -2.76 -24.89 -16.20
N SER A 78 -3.64 -24.62 -17.16
CA SER A 78 -4.21 -23.30 -17.30
C SER A 78 -5.29 -23.06 -16.26
N ILE A 79 -5.11 -22.01 -15.44
CA ILE A 79 -6.23 -21.35 -14.78
C ILE A 79 -6.94 -20.59 -15.91
N THR A 80 -8.16 -21.01 -16.21
CA THR A 80 -9.00 -20.24 -17.15
C THR A 80 -9.26 -18.89 -16.51
N ALA A 81 -8.71 -17.82 -17.10
CA ALA A 81 -9.01 -16.49 -16.65
C ALA A 81 -10.45 -16.15 -16.98
N ASP A 82 -11.16 -15.56 -16.03
CA ASP A 82 -12.46 -14.94 -16.28
C ASP A 82 -12.26 -13.79 -17.30
N SER A 83 -13.18 -13.62 -18.23
CA SER A 83 -13.15 -12.55 -19.24
C SER A 83 -12.97 -11.17 -18.61
N ARG A 84 -13.54 -10.96 -17.41
CA ARG A 84 -13.39 -9.73 -16.62
C ARG A 84 -11.93 -9.41 -16.25
N PHE A 85 -11.12 -10.43 -15.97
CA PHE A 85 -9.67 -10.20 -15.72
C PHE A 85 -8.88 -9.89 -17.00
N ILE A 86 -9.33 -10.37 -18.14
CA ILE A 86 -8.75 -9.98 -19.44
C ILE A 86 -9.06 -8.52 -19.73
N GLU A 87 -10.32 -8.11 -19.51
CA GLU A 87 -10.74 -6.72 -19.66
C GLU A 87 -10.02 -5.79 -18.67
N LEU A 88 -9.87 -6.21 -17.42
CA LEU A 88 -9.08 -5.49 -16.43
C LEU A 88 -7.61 -5.35 -16.87
N ALA A 89 -7.01 -6.40 -17.46
CA ALA A 89 -5.64 -6.34 -17.96
C ALA A 89 -5.50 -5.36 -19.15
N TRP A 90 -6.49 -5.31 -20.07
CA TRP A 90 -6.53 -4.32 -21.13
C TRP A 90 -6.61 -2.91 -20.56
N TRP A 91 -7.51 -2.66 -19.62
CA TRP A 91 -7.63 -1.37 -18.96
C TRP A 91 -6.34 -0.98 -18.25
N MET A 92 -5.71 -1.91 -17.51
CA MET A 92 -4.42 -1.66 -16.84
C MET A 92 -3.30 -1.34 -17.84
N LYS A 93 -3.26 -2.01 -18.99
CA LYS A 93 -2.31 -1.70 -20.07
C LYS A 93 -2.48 -0.26 -20.54
N GLU A 94 -3.70 0.16 -20.84
CA GLU A 94 -4.01 1.51 -21.31
C GLU A 94 -3.74 2.57 -20.25
N GLN A 95 -4.19 2.31 -19.02
CA GLN A 95 -4.13 3.27 -17.90
C GLN A 95 -2.70 3.51 -17.40
N TYR A 96 -1.87 2.48 -17.37
CA TYR A 96 -0.51 2.55 -16.79
C TYR A 96 0.60 2.38 -17.82
N GLY A 97 0.27 2.28 -19.09
CA GLY A 97 1.24 2.17 -20.18
C GLY A 97 2.15 0.95 -20.09
N SER A 98 1.64 -0.16 -19.54
CA SER A 98 2.36 -1.43 -19.49
C SER A 98 2.15 -2.25 -20.75
N THR A 99 2.89 -3.37 -20.90
CA THR A 99 2.56 -4.38 -21.90
C THR A 99 1.36 -5.22 -21.44
N MET A 100 0.62 -5.78 -22.40
CA MET A 100 -0.50 -6.70 -22.08
C MET A 100 -0.02 -7.91 -21.30
N ASN A 101 1.16 -8.43 -21.61
CA ASN A 101 1.74 -9.54 -20.87
C ASN A 101 2.07 -9.18 -19.42
N GLN A 102 2.57 -7.98 -19.14
CA GLN A 102 2.80 -7.49 -17.77
C GLN A 102 1.49 -7.33 -17.01
N ALA A 103 0.48 -6.77 -17.64
CA ALA A 103 -0.86 -6.64 -17.07
C ALA A 103 -1.48 -8.00 -16.77
N LEU A 104 -1.47 -8.94 -17.72
CA LEU A 104 -1.96 -10.32 -17.53
C LEU A 104 -1.20 -11.06 -16.42
N LYS A 105 0.11 -10.90 -16.33
CA LYS A 105 0.90 -11.49 -15.23
C LYS A 105 0.55 -10.91 -13.86
N THR A 106 0.07 -9.69 -13.83
CA THR A 106 -0.35 -9.03 -12.59
C THR A 106 -1.72 -9.53 -12.13
N VAL A 107 -2.69 -9.59 -13.03
CA VAL A 107 -4.06 -10.05 -12.71
C VAL A 107 -4.17 -11.57 -12.58
N LEU A 108 -3.23 -12.33 -13.16
CA LEU A 108 -3.15 -13.79 -13.11
C LEU A 108 -1.85 -14.27 -12.42
N PRO A 109 -1.63 -13.92 -11.14
CA PRO A 109 -0.30 -14.03 -10.52
C PRO A 109 0.21 -15.46 -10.31
N VAL A 110 -0.61 -16.49 -10.47
CA VAL A 110 -0.22 -17.86 -10.13
C VAL A 110 -0.21 -18.78 -11.34
N LYS A 111 0.98 -19.15 -11.79
CA LYS A 111 1.20 -19.97 -12.99
C LYS A 111 1.56 -21.43 -12.75
N LYS A 112 1.85 -21.90 -11.52
CA LYS A 112 2.34 -23.26 -11.27
C LYS A 112 1.73 -23.89 -10.03
N LYS A 113 1.05 -25.03 -10.20
CA LYS A 113 0.85 -25.99 -9.09
C LYS A 113 2.22 -26.50 -8.65
N VAL A 114 2.68 -26.13 -7.47
CA VAL A 114 3.86 -26.72 -6.86
C VAL A 114 3.42 -28.06 -6.25
N LYS A 115 4.15 -29.15 -6.53
CA LYS A 115 3.88 -30.47 -5.88
C LYS A 115 3.83 -30.25 -4.37
N ALA A 116 2.73 -30.65 -3.75
CA ALA A 116 2.56 -30.59 -2.30
C ALA A 116 3.73 -31.30 -1.62
N ARG A 117 4.59 -30.56 -0.98
CA ARG A 117 5.64 -31.09 -0.13
C ARG A 117 4.99 -31.28 1.23
N ASN A 118 4.97 -32.55 1.68
CA ASN A 118 4.41 -33.09 2.92
C ASN A 118 3.76 -32.08 3.91
N LYS A 119 2.46 -32.23 4.12
CA LYS A 119 1.59 -31.44 5.00
C LYS A 119 2.12 -31.20 6.43
N LYS A 120 3.07 -31.97 6.93
CA LYS A 120 3.65 -31.82 8.28
C LYS A 120 4.50 -30.58 8.53
N ILE A 121 4.92 -29.84 7.47
CA ILE A 121 5.78 -28.65 7.63
C ILE A 121 4.95 -27.36 7.75
N VAL A 122 3.70 -27.34 7.32
CA VAL A 122 2.83 -26.16 7.34
C VAL A 122 2.44 -25.77 8.77
N GLU A 123 2.26 -26.75 9.66
CA GLU A 123 1.85 -26.55 11.04
C GLU A 123 2.90 -25.88 11.93
N THR A 124 4.18 -25.99 11.58
CA THR A 124 5.29 -25.46 12.40
C THR A 124 5.82 -24.12 11.91
N MET A 125 5.43 -23.65 10.73
CA MET A 125 6.05 -22.47 10.10
C MET A 125 5.23 -21.18 10.18
N THR A 126 3.96 -21.21 10.52
CA THR A 126 3.12 -20.01 10.54
C THR A 126 3.05 -19.33 11.90
N GLY A 127 3.41 -20.00 13.00
CA GLY A 127 3.20 -19.48 14.37
C GLY A 127 1.72 -19.17 14.68
N MET A 128 0.81 -19.50 13.76
CA MET A 128 -0.63 -19.41 13.97
C MET A 128 -1.11 -20.71 14.61
N PRO A 129 -1.89 -20.66 15.71
CA PRO A 129 -2.62 -21.81 16.20
C PRO A 129 -3.47 -22.40 15.07
N GLN A 130 -3.57 -23.73 14.98
CA GLN A 130 -4.48 -24.38 14.03
C GLN A 130 -5.87 -23.80 14.19
N LEU A 131 -6.41 -23.27 13.10
CA LEU A 131 -7.82 -22.88 13.06
C LEU A 131 -8.66 -24.16 13.11
N PRO A 132 -9.61 -24.29 14.03
CA PRO A 132 -10.46 -25.48 14.11
C PRO A 132 -11.23 -25.65 12.82
N GLY A 133 -11.10 -26.77 12.12
CA GLY A 133 -11.90 -27.09 10.92
C GLY A 133 -11.14 -27.49 9.66
N THR A 134 -9.80 -27.64 9.68
CA THR A 134 -9.03 -28.08 8.50
C THR A 134 -8.58 -29.55 8.55
N SER A 135 -9.26 -30.43 9.27
CA SER A 135 -9.05 -31.87 9.16
C SER A 135 -9.95 -32.42 8.03
N LEU A 136 -9.38 -32.58 6.85
CA LEU A 136 -9.97 -33.41 5.80
C LEU A 136 -9.90 -34.89 6.23
N HIS A 137 -11.04 -35.54 6.18
CA HIS A 137 -11.28 -36.94 6.39
C HIS A 137 -10.13 -37.84 5.90
N ASP A 138 -9.59 -38.67 6.81
CA ASP A 138 -9.05 -39.99 6.52
C ASP A 138 -9.86 -41.01 7.33
N GLU A 139 -10.93 -41.55 6.71
CA GLU A 139 -11.49 -42.82 7.08
C GLU A 139 -10.58 -43.90 6.49
N ASN A 140 -9.85 -44.60 7.34
CA ASN A 140 -9.56 -46.00 7.35
C ASN A 140 -8.25 -46.32 8.08
N LYS A 141 -8.39 -46.79 9.31
CA LYS A 141 -7.76 -48.04 9.79
C LYS A 141 -8.16 -48.31 11.26
N THR A 142 -8.87 -49.39 11.34
CA THR A 142 -9.21 -50.17 12.52
C THR A 142 -8.01 -50.59 13.35
N GLY A 143 -8.19 -50.66 14.68
CA GLY A 143 -7.60 -51.72 15.45
C GLY A 143 -6.88 -51.38 16.75
N THR A 144 -7.54 -51.75 17.85
CA THR A 144 -7.04 -52.32 19.12
C THR A 144 -6.33 -51.44 20.14
N SER A 145 -7.04 -51.10 21.19
CA SER A 145 -7.05 -51.57 22.59
C SER A 145 -5.80 -51.32 23.47
N ALA A 146 -6.13 -50.73 24.60
CA ALA A 146 -5.79 -51.07 25.97
C ALA A 146 -4.79 -50.18 26.75
N ASN A 147 -5.34 -49.73 27.84
CA ASN A 147 -4.90 -49.63 29.25
C ASN A 147 -4.29 -48.32 29.78
N ALA A 148 -4.98 -47.84 30.61
CA ALA A 148 -5.15 -47.20 31.92
C ALA A 148 -3.91 -46.98 32.82
N ALA A 149 -4.09 -45.90 33.62
CA ALA A 149 -3.48 -45.53 34.92
C ALA A 149 -2.17 -44.71 34.80
N ASP A 150 -2.02 -43.54 35.42
CA ASP A 150 -2.25 -43.17 36.82
C ASP A 150 -2.06 -41.68 37.06
N ALA A 151 -2.51 -41.23 38.17
CA ALA A 151 -2.77 -39.90 38.69
C ALA A 151 -1.58 -38.94 38.85
N GLY A 152 -1.88 -37.63 38.85
CA GLY A 152 -1.00 -36.61 39.44
C GLY A 152 -1.53 -35.18 39.25
N ASN A 153 -2.21 -34.67 40.28
CA ASN A 153 -2.72 -33.30 40.45
C ASN A 153 -1.66 -32.20 40.24
N ALA A 154 -1.99 -31.15 39.44
CA ALA A 154 -1.61 -29.79 39.75
C ALA A 154 -2.56 -28.80 39.07
N ALA A 155 -3.20 -27.96 39.87
CA ALA A 155 -4.12 -26.90 39.44
C ALA A 155 -3.45 -25.86 38.58
N GLY A 156 -4.00 -25.57 37.42
CA GLY A 156 -3.60 -24.49 36.51
C GLY A 156 -4.82 -23.98 35.75
N ALA A 157 -5.07 -22.71 35.86
CA ALA A 157 -6.22 -22.00 35.35
C ALA A 157 -6.57 -22.34 33.88
N GLU A 158 -7.77 -22.83 33.69
CA GLU A 158 -8.38 -23.09 32.41
C GLU A 158 -8.64 -21.75 31.65
N ASN A 159 -7.89 -21.52 30.56
CA ASN A 159 -8.29 -20.62 29.52
C ASN A 159 -9.21 -21.41 28.55
N THR A 160 -10.47 -21.49 28.90
CA THR A 160 -11.50 -21.99 28.00
C THR A 160 -11.70 -21.00 26.86
N VAL A 161 -11.31 -21.41 25.65
CA VAL A 161 -11.72 -20.78 24.39
C VAL A 161 -13.19 -21.15 24.18
N PRO A 162 -14.12 -20.18 24.01
CA PRO A 162 -15.52 -20.49 23.76
C PRO A 162 -15.67 -21.23 22.43
N ALA A 163 -16.39 -22.32 22.44
CA ALA A 163 -16.84 -23.04 21.25
C ALA A 163 -17.67 -22.12 20.33
N ALA A 164 -17.56 -22.36 19.02
CA ALA A 164 -18.34 -21.67 17.98
C ALA A 164 -19.86 -21.85 18.23
N GLY A 165 -20.49 -20.79 18.69
CA GLY A 165 -21.94 -20.78 18.93
C GLY A 165 -22.30 -19.63 19.89
N ASN A 166 -22.79 -18.51 19.36
CA ASN A 166 -23.17 -17.28 20.02
C ASN A 166 -22.03 -16.26 20.23
N SER A 167 -21.48 -15.70 19.16
CA SER A 167 -20.90 -14.38 19.23
C SER A 167 -22.05 -13.40 19.41
N SER A 168 -22.18 -12.76 20.58
CA SER A 168 -23.04 -11.61 20.76
C SER A 168 -22.73 -10.61 19.66
N ALA A 169 -23.72 -10.34 18.78
CA ALA A 169 -23.57 -9.37 17.72
C ALA A 169 -23.08 -8.05 18.36
N VAL A 170 -21.96 -7.53 17.89
CA VAL A 170 -21.47 -6.23 18.36
C VAL A 170 -22.55 -5.22 18.03
N VAL A 171 -23.08 -4.57 19.04
CA VAL A 171 -24.12 -3.55 18.88
C VAL A 171 -23.45 -2.31 18.29
N LEU A 172 -23.84 -1.95 17.09
CA LEU A 172 -23.37 -0.74 16.41
C LEU A 172 -23.92 0.49 17.14
N ASN A 173 -23.11 1.53 17.25
CA ASN A 173 -23.60 2.81 17.73
C ASN A 173 -24.45 3.51 16.66
N PRO A 174 -25.24 4.57 16.99
CA PRO A 174 -26.14 5.22 16.05
C PRO A 174 -25.47 5.75 14.77
N GLU A 175 -24.22 6.28 14.87
CA GLU A 175 -23.47 6.76 13.69
C GLU A 175 -23.09 5.57 12.78
N GLN A 176 -22.58 4.49 13.35
CA GLN A 176 -22.23 3.28 12.61
C GLN A 176 -23.46 2.64 11.95
N GLN A 177 -24.57 2.55 12.69
CA GLN A 177 -25.82 2.00 12.17
C GLN A 177 -26.34 2.82 11.00
N ALA A 178 -26.35 4.14 11.10
CA ALA A 178 -26.78 5.03 10.02
C ALA A 178 -25.95 4.84 8.74
N VAL A 179 -24.64 4.64 8.88
CA VAL A 179 -23.74 4.36 7.74
C VAL A 179 -24.07 3.01 7.10
N VAL A 180 -24.29 1.97 7.92
CA VAL A 180 -24.64 0.64 7.44
C VAL A 180 -26.00 0.66 6.74
N ASP A 181 -27.01 1.30 7.31
CA ASP A 181 -28.36 1.40 6.73
C ASP A 181 -28.32 2.14 5.39
N ALA A 182 -27.58 3.25 5.30
CA ALA A 182 -27.42 4.00 4.06
C ALA A 182 -26.70 3.19 2.99
N PHE A 183 -25.66 2.44 3.35
CA PHE A 183 -24.98 1.53 2.45
C PHE A 183 -25.92 0.43 1.96
N CYS A 184 -26.60 -0.27 2.85
CA CYS A 184 -27.48 -1.37 2.52
C CYS A 184 -28.61 -0.91 1.60
N SER A 185 -29.26 0.21 1.92
CA SER A 185 -30.31 0.79 1.08
C SER A 185 -29.85 1.10 -0.34
N SER A 186 -28.65 1.70 -0.47
CA SER A 186 -28.03 1.97 -1.79
C SER A 186 -27.68 0.68 -2.53
N TYR A 187 -27.12 -0.28 -1.80
CA TYR A 187 -26.71 -1.57 -2.36
C TYR A 187 -27.92 -2.32 -2.94
N ASP A 188 -29.05 -2.33 -2.23
CA ASP A 188 -30.28 -3.05 -2.60
C ASP A 188 -30.97 -2.47 -3.84
N ILE A 189 -30.87 -1.16 -4.07
CA ILE A 189 -31.38 -0.51 -5.28
C ILE A 189 -30.41 -0.55 -6.47
N GLY A 190 -29.24 -1.21 -6.31
CA GLY A 190 -28.24 -1.32 -7.38
C GLY A 190 -27.31 -0.12 -7.52
N ASP A 191 -27.34 0.86 -6.62
CA ASP A 191 -26.41 1.97 -6.63
C ASP A 191 -25.01 1.49 -6.18
N ARG A 192 -24.03 1.62 -7.06
CA ARG A 192 -22.63 1.19 -6.88
C ARG A 192 -21.66 2.36 -6.80
N THR A 193 -22.16 3.57 -6.52
CA THR A 193 -21.30 4.73 -6.28
C THR A 193 -20.23 4.39 -5.23
N PRO A 194 -18.93 4.53 -5.54
CA PRO A 194 -17.87 4.24 -4.59
C PRO A 194 -18.03 5.05 -3.31
N CYS A 195 -17.74 4.43 -2.16
CA CYS A 195 -17.94 5.04 -0.86
C CYS A 195 -16.59 5.29 -0.17
N LEU A 196 -16.44 6.48 0.45
CA LEU A 196 -15.34 6.81 1.33
C LEU A 196 -15.87 6.89 2.77
N LEU A 197 -15.43 5.96 3.63
CA LEU A 197 -15.72 5.96 5.06
C LEU A 197 -14.60 6.67 5.82
N HIS A 198 -14.77 7.95 6.09
CA HIS A 198 -13.90 8.76 6.94
C HIS A 198 -14.30 8.60 8.39
N GLY A 199 -13.47 7.95 9.19
CA GLY A 199 -13.81 7.74 10.61
C GLY A 199 -12.57 7.88 11.49
N VAL A 200 -12.69 8.67 12.56
CA VAL A 200 -11.58 8.89 13.51
C VAL A 200 -10.97 7.57 13.99
N THR A 201 -9.73 7.62 14.47
CA THR A 201 -9.06 6.42 14.99
C THR A 201 -9.85 5.80 16.13
N GLY A 202 -10.20 4.52 16.01
CA GLY A 202 -11.02 3.82 17.00
C GLY A 202 -12.53 4.06 16.86
N SER A 203 -13.01 4.62 15.75
CA SER A 203 -14.45 4.79 15.46
C SER A 203 -15.19 3.47 15.17
N GLY A 204 -14.46 2.34 15.05
CA GLY A 204 -15.05 1.03 14.77
C GLY A 204 -15.36 0.80 13.30
N LYS A 205 -14.61 1.38 12.38
CA LYS A 205 -14.74 1.12 10.92
C LYS A 205 -14.82 -0.37 10.60
N THR A 206 -14.02 -1.20 11.27
CA THR A 206 -14.01 -2.65 11.07
C THR A 206 -15.38 -3.29 11.35
N GLU A 207 -16.09 -2.85 12.38
CA GLU A 207 -17.44 -3.37 12.69
C GLU A 207 -18.46 -2.95 11.62
N VAL A 208 -18.34 -1.72 11.10
CA VAL A 208 -19.14 -1.25 9.95
C VAL A 208 -18.87 -2.13 8.73
N TYR A 209 -17.60 -2.42 8.42
CA TYR A 209 -17.26 -3.35 7.32
C TYR A 209 -17.87 -4.72 7.53
N MET A 210 -17.78 -5.28 8.74
CA MET A 210 -18.35 -6.60 9.03
C MET A 210 -19.88 -6.62 8.83
N ALA A 211 -20.57 -5.53 9.18
CA ALA A 211 -22.02 -5.43 8.96
C ALA A 211 -22.36 -5.32 7.46
N MET A 212 -21.58 -4.54 6.69
CA MET A 212 -21.72 -4.47 5.22
C MET A 212 -21.46 -5.84 4.57
N ILE A 213 -20.42 -6.55 5.02
CA ILE A 213 -20.10 -7.91 4.55
C ILE A 213 -21.27 -8.86 4.82
N ASP A 214 -21.82 -8.87 6.04
CA ASP A 214 -22.98 -9.71 6.38
C ASP A 214 -24.17 -9.48 5.43
N HIS A 215 -24.44 -8.21 5.09
CA HIS A 215 -25.52 -7.85 4.17
C HIS A 215 -25.29 -8.44 2.76
N VAL A 216 -24.07 -8.27 2.23
CA VAL A 216 -23.69 -8.74 0.90
C VAL A 216 -23.67 -10.27 0.83
N LEU A 217 -23.19 -10.94 1.87
CA LEU A 217 -23.16 -12.41 1.96
C LEU A 217 -24.55 -13.03 2.02
N LYS A 218 -25.56 -12.34 2.60
CA LYS A 218 -26.97 -12.78 2.59
C LYS A 218 -27.52 -12.81 1.16
N GLN A 219 -26.99 -12.01 0.26
CA GLN A 219 -27.36 -11.99 -1.16
C GLN A 219 -26.51 -13.00 -2.00
N GLN A 220 -25.80 -13.93 -1.33
CA GLN A 220 -24.95 -14.94 -1.96
C GLN A 220 -23.84 -14.33 -2.85
N LYS A 221 -23.40 -13.13 -2.53
CA LYS A 221 -22.29 -12.44 -3.17
C LYS A 221 -21.02 -12.62 -2.34
N GLN A 222 -19.86 -12.47 -2.99
CA GLN A 222 -18.54 -12.68 -2.38
C GLN A 222 -17.83 -11.33 -2.14
N VAL A 223 -16.83 -11.34 -1.25
CA VAL A 223 -16.22 -10.09 -0.74
C VAL A 223 -14.70 -10.17 -0.76
N ILE A 224 -14.05 -9.11 -1.22
CA ILE A 224 -12.61 -8.88 -1.07
C ILE A 224 -12.39 -7.78 -0.03
N VAL A 225 -11.52 -8.06 0.97
CA VAL A 225 -11.11 -7.08 1.97
C VAL A 225 -9.61 -6.86 1.86
N LEU A 226 -9.21 -5.69 1.40
CA LEU A 226 -7.82 -5.30 1.31
C LEU A 226 -7.39 -4.60 2.58
N ILE A 227 -6.33 -5.12 3.21
CA ILE A 227 -5.73 -4.57 4.43
C ILE A 227 -4.23 -4.44 4.18
N PRO A 228 -3.58 -3.32 4.54
CA PRO A 228 -2.13 -3.20 4.41
C PRO A 228 -1.42 -4.34 5.14
N GLU A 229 -0.36 -4.90 4.53
CA GLU A 229 0.31 -6.09 5.06
C GLU A 229 0.77 -5.95 6.52
N ILE A 230 1.20 -4.74 6.91
CA ILE A 230 1.59 -4.41 8.28
C ILE A 230 0.39 -4.46 9.24
N ALA A 231 -0.81 -4.13 8.78
CA ALA A 231 -2.04 -4.14 9.57
C ALA A 231 -2.76 -5.51 9.52
N LEU A 232 -2.34 -6.41 8.64
CA LEU A 232 -2.86 -7.79 8.55
C LEU A 232 -2.27 -8.65 9.68
N THR A 233 -2.63 -8.30 10.91
CA THR A 233 -2.17 -9.00 12.12
C THR A 233 -3.06 -10.19 12.45
N TYR A 234 -2.54 -11.07 13.31
CA TYR A 234 -3.34 -12.16 13.88
C TYR A 234 -4.64 -11.65 14.52
N GLN A 235 -4.59 -10.53 15.24
CA GLN A 235 -5.76 -9.94 15.89
C GLN A 235 -6.83 -9.53 14.88
N THR A 236 -6.43 -8.91 13.78
CA THR A 236 -7.35 -8.50 12.70
C THR A 236 -8.00 -9.72 12.06
N VAL A 237 -7.20 -10.70 11.66
CA VAL A 237 -7.71 -11.94 11.04
C VAL A 237 -8.61 -12.72 12.00
N SER A 238 -8.25 -12.83 13.28
CA SER A 238 -9.08 -13.50 14.31
C SER A 238 -10.45 -12.85 14.47
N ARG A 239 -10.56 -11.52 14.41
CA ARG A 239 -11.85 -10.82 14.51
C ARG A 239 -12.78 -11.21 13.38
N PHE A 240 -12.27 -11.24 12.14
CA PHE A 240 -13.05 -11.70 10.99
C PHE A 240 -13.40 -13.19 11.13
N TYR A 241 -12.43 -14.01 11.52
CA TYR A 241 -12.64 -15.45 11.68
C TYR A 241 -13.69 -15.78 12.75
N SER A 242 -13.70 -15.05 13.87
CA SER A 242 -14.71 -15.22 14.93
C SER A 242 -16.13 -14.96 14.44
N ARG A 243 -16.31 -14.08 13.41
CA ARG A 243 -17.63 -13.76 12.87
C ARG A 243 -18.03 -14.64 11.69
N PHE A 244 -17.09 -14.93 10.78
CA PHE A 244 -17.39 -15.57 9.49
C PHE A 244 -16.89 -17.00 9.38
N GLY A 245 -16.11 -17.49 10.36
CA GLY A 245 -15.64 -18.86 10.44
C GLY A 245 -14.82 -19.30 9.22
N SER A 246 -15.10 -20.50 8.72
CA SER A 246 -14.37 -21.12 7.60
C SER A 246 -14.63 -20.49 6.22
N ARG A 247 -15.55 -19.50 6.14
CA ARG A 247 -15.88 -18.79 4.91
C ARG A 247 -14.76 -17.85 4.43
N ILE A 248 -13.66 -17.72 5.21
CA ILE A 248 -12.55 -16.80 4.97
C ILE A 248 -11.35 -17.50 4.34
N CYS A 249 -10.76 -16.86 3.34
CA CYS A 249 -9.39 -17.08 2.87
C CYS A 249 -8.51 -15.90 3.25
N VAL A 250 -7.21 -16.15 3.50
CA VAL A 250 -6.24 -15.10 3.81
C VAL A 250 -5.07 -15.15 2.83
N MET A 251 -4.73 -13.98 2.24
CA MET A 251 -3.64 -13.83 1.29
C MET A 251 -2.58 -12.86 1.81
N HIS A 252 -1.34 -13.30 1.95
CA HIS A 252 -0.23 -12.45 2.38
C HIS A 252 1.09 -12.84 1.67
N SER A 253 2.12 -12.01 1.75
CA SER A 253 3.40 -12.20 1.05
C SER A 253 4.16 -13.45 1.46
N ARG A 254 3.99 -13.91 2.71
CA ARG A 254 4.68 -15.09 3.27
C ARG A 254 4.14 -16.42 2.75
N LEU A 255 2.99 -16.45 2.08
CA LEU A 255 2.46 -17.65 1.44
C LEU A 255 3.33 -18.03 0.25
N SER A 256 3.64 -19.32 0.13
CA SER A 256 4.29 -19.88 -1.05
C SER A 256 3.38 -19.76 -2.29
N ALA A 257 3.97 -19.88 -3.48
CA ALA A 257 3.19 -19.82 -4.71
C ALA A 257 2.11 -20.94 -4.80
N GLY A 258 2.37 -22.10 -4.21
CA GLY A 258 1.39 -23.20 -4.11
C GLY A 258 0.21 -22.85 -3.20
N GLU A 259 0.49 -22.35 -1.99
CA GLU A 259 -0.55 -21.95 -1.04
C GLU A 259 -1.42 -20.81 -1.61
N LYS A 260 -0.82 -19.83 -2.30
CA LYS A 260 -1.58 -18.79 -3.00
C LYS A 260 -2.51 -19.37 -4.07
N CYS A 261 -2.00 -20.36 -4.84
CA CYS A 261 -2.80 -21.06 -5.83
C CYS A 261 -3.99 -21.79 -5.20
N ASP A 262 -3.75 -22.49 -4.08
CA ASP A 262 -4.80 -23.22 -3.37
C ASP A 262 -5.89 -22.26 -2.85
N GLN A 263 -5.52 -21.08 -2.31
CA GLN A 263 -6.49 -20.07 -1.88
C GLN A 263 -7.33 -19.54 -3.06
N PHE A 264 -6.71 -19.27 -4.19
CA PHE A 264 -7.44 -18.83 -5.39
C PHE A 264 -8.34 -19.91 -5.98
N GLU A 265 -7.93 -21.17 -5.98
CA GLU A 265 -8.78 -22.30 -6.42
C GLU A 265 -10.00 -22.48 -5.50
N ARG A 266 -9.83 -22.36 -4.18
CA ARG A 266 -10.94 -22.39 -3.23
C ARG A 266 -11.94 -21.26 -3.48
N ALA A 267 -11.44 -20.03 -3.70
CA ALA A 267 -12.27 -18.90 -4.02
C ALA A 267 -13.04 -19.10 -5.35
N ARG A 268 -12.35 -19.58 -6.39
CA ARG A 268 -12.95 -19.84 -7.71
C ARG A 268 -14.05 -20.90 -7.66
N LYS A 269 -13.89 -21.92 -6.81
CA LYS A 269 -14.87 -22.99 -6.62
C LYS A 269 -16.05 -22.59 -5.72
N GLY A 270 -16.03 -21.38 -5.13
CA GLY A 270 -17.02 -20.96 -4.17
C GLY A 270 -16.95 -21.67 -2.81
N GLU A 271 -15.80 -22.29 -2.49
CA GLU A 271 -15.56 -22.91 -1.18
C GLU A 271 -15.35 -21.86 -0.07
N THR A 272 -15.15 -20.61 -0.45
CA THR A 272 -14.98 -19.47 0.44
C THR A 272 -15.65 -18.23 -0.14
N ASP A 273 -16.14 -17.35 0.74
CA ASP A 273 -16.92 -16.16 0.36
C ASP A 273 -16.15 -14.87 0.61
N ILE A 274 -15.12 -14.89 1.44
CA ILE A 274 -14.36 -13.70 1.84
C ILE A 274 -12.87 -13.94 1.61
N MET A 275 -12.24 -13.06 0.84
CA MET A 275 -10.78 -13.01 0.72
C MET A 275 -10.26 -11.79 1.48
N ILE A 276 -9.40 -12.02 2.47
CA ILE A 276 -8.72 -10.95 3.22
C ILE A 276 -7.25 -10.96 2.85
N GLY A 277 -6.68 -9.81 2.52
CA GLY A 277 -5.26 -9.79 2.24
C GLY A 277 -4.70 -8.43 1.84
N ALA A 278 -3.40 -8.43 1.52
CA ALA A 278 -2.72 -7.28 0.97
C ALA A 278 -3.13 -7.03 -0.50
N ARG A 279 -2.52 -6.05 -1.14
CA ARG A 279 -2.79 -5.64 -2.53
C ARG A 279 -3.02 -6.80 -3.51
N SER A 280 -2.28 -7.91 -3.39
CA SER A 280 -2.42 -9.07 -4.29
C SER A 280 -3.74 -9.83 -4.12
N ALA A 281 -4.45 -9.68 -3.01
CA ALA A 281 -5.76 -10.30 -2.80
C ALA A 281 -6.85 -9.71 -3.71
N LEU A 282 -6.61 -8.52 -4.28
CA LEU A 282 -7.51 -7.87 -5.24
C LEU A 282 -7.81 -8.76 -6.45
N PHE A 283 -6.87 -9.59 -6.87
CA PHE A 283 -7.01 -10.46 -8.05
C PHE A 283 -7.59 -11.84 -7.72
N THR A 284 -8.39 -11.95 -6.65
CA THR A 284 -9.10 -13.18 -6.31
C THR A 284 -10.18 -13.49 -7.32
N PRO A 285 -10.17 -14.68 -7.96
CA PRO A 285 -11.11 -15.02 -9.02
C PRO A 285 -12.46 -15.46 -8.46
N PHE A 286 -13.16 -14.56 -7.79
CA PHE A 286 -14.50 -14.81 -7.31
C PHE A 286 -15.52 -14.79 -8.47
N PRO A 287 -16.37 -15.83 -8.62
CA PRO A 287 -17.38 -15.86 -9.66
C PRO A 287 -18.50 -14.85 -9.45
N ASN A 288 -18.84 -14.49 -8.23
CA ASN A 288 -19.94 -13.61 -7.87
C ASN A 288 -19.53 -12.50 -6.88
N LEU A 289 -18.52 -11.72 -7.27
CA LEU A 289 -18.01 -10.62 -6.44
C LEU A 289 -19.09 -9.54 -6.26
N GLY A 290 -19.37 -9.16 -5.00
CA GLY A 290 -20.37 -8.14 -4.66
C GLY A 290 -19.84 -6.95 -3.90
N LEU A 291 -18.66 -7.07 -3.25
CA LEU A 291 -18.11 -5.98 -2.44
C LEU A 291 -16.59 -6.05 -2.43
N ILE A 292 -15.96 -4.90 -2.60
CA ILE A 292 -14.53 -4.70 -2.34
C ILE A 292 -14.39 -3.66 -1.24
N ILE A 293 -13.65 -3.99 -0.19
CA ILE A 293 -13.31 -3.06 0.90
C ILE A 293 -11.81 -2.80 0.84
N LEU A 294 -11.42 -1.53 0.91
CA LEU A 294 -10.04 -1.07 0.99
C LEU A 294 -9.83 -0.33 2.30
N ASP A 295 -9.29 -1.00 3.30
CA ASP A 295 -9.01 -0.39 4.62
C ASP A 295 -7.68 0.37 4.60
N GLU A 296 -7.60 1.46 5.36
CA GLU A 296 -6.45 2.39 5.39
C GLU A 296 -6.03 2.81 3.96
N GLU A 297 -6.97 3.32 3.16
CA GLU A 297 -6.81 3.56 1.71
C GLU A 297 -5.63 4.48 1.36
N HIS A 298 -5.22 5.34 2.30
CA HIS A 298 -4.10 6.27 2.17
C HIS A 298 -2.72 5.59 2.20
N GLU A 299 -2.67 4.29 2.46
CA GLU A 299 -1.38 3.59 2.62
C GLU A 299 -0.62 3.45 1.30
N GLY A 300 0.62 3.93 1.29
CA GLY A 300 1.50 3.85 0.12
C GLY A 300 1.78 2.41 -0.37
N ALA A 301 1.54 1.39 0.46
CA ALA A 301 1.69 -0.02 0.08
C ALA A 301 0.69 -0.45 -1.02
N TYR A 302 -0.36 0.32 -1.25
CA TYR A 302 -1.32 0.08 -2.32
C TYR A 302 -0.83 0.50 -3.71
N LYS A 303 0.20 1.34 -3.81
CA LYS A 303 0.90 1.63 -5.07
C LYS A 303 1.89 0.51 -5.41
N SER A 304 1.89 0.04 -6.66
CA SER A 304 2.87 -0.95 -7.15
C SER A 304 4.20 -0.29 -7.46
N GLU A 305 5.30 -0.85 -6.96
CA GLU A 305 6.66 -0.40 -7.30
C GLU A 305 7.17 -1.01 -8.61
N THR A 306 6.52 -2.06 -9.10
CA THR A 306 6.87 -2.77 -10.34
C THR A 306 5.81 -2.51 -11.43
N THR A 307 6.23 -2.58 -12.68
CA THR A 307 5.33 -2.40 -13.83
C THR A 307 4.33 -3.57 -13.97
N PRO A 308 3.03 -3.26 -14.16
CA PRO A 308 2.41 -1.94 -14.18
C PRO A 308 2.42 -1.29 -12.79
N ARG A 309 2.75 0.01 -12.73
CA ARG A 309 2.78 0.77 -11.47
C ARG A 309 1.38 1.23 -11.08
N TYR A 310 0.48 0.29 -10.88
CA TYR A 310 -0.91 0.56 -10.56
C TYR A 310 -1.11 0.95 -9.09
N HIS A 311 -2.16 1.70 -8.82
CA HIS A 311 -2.68 1.91 -7.48
C HIS A 311 -3.87 0.98 -7.23
N ALA A 312 -3.88 0.26 -6.09
CA ALA A 312 -4.93 -0.72 -5.80
C ALA A 312 -6.33 -0.10 -5.73
N ARG A 313 -6.46 1.18 -5.33
CA ARG A 313 -7.73 1.91 -5.32
C ARG A 313 -8.35 1.98 -6.71
N GLU A 314 -7.58 2.42 -7.71
CA GLU A 314 -8.04 2.58 -9.09
C GLU A 314 -8.41 1.22 -9.72
N VAL A 315 -7.58 0.20 -9.48
CA VAL A 315 -7.84 -1.15 -9.97
C VAL A 315 -9.03 -1.78 -9.26
N ALA A 316 -9.23 -1.53 -7.95
CA ALA A 316 -10.40 -1.98 -7.21
C ALA A 316 -11.69 -1.31 -7.69
N GLU A 317 -11.63 0.00 -7.98
CA GLU A 317 -12.74 0.76 -8.55
C GLU A 317 -13.16 0.16 -9.91
N LYS A 318 -12.18 -0.09 -10.81
CA LYS A 318 -12.44 -0.72 -12.12
C LYS A 318 -12.93 -2.18 -11.99
N LEU A 319 -12.35 -2.96 -11.09
CA LEU A 319 -12.79 -4.34 -10.85
C LEU A 319 -14.22 -4.38 -10.27
N ALA A 320 -14.57 -3.44 -9.40
CA ALA A 320 -15.90 -3.30 -8.87
C ALA A 320 -16.90 -2.95 -9.97
N GLU A 321 -16.59 -2.01 -10.86
CA GLU A 321 -17.38 -1.67 -12.05
C GLU A 321 -17.63 -2.90 -12.92
N LEU A 322 -16.58 -3.66 -13.29
CA LEU A 322 -16.68 -4.87 -14.12
C LEU A 322 -17.53 -6.00 -13.50
N ASN A 323 -17.74 -5.97 -12.19
CA ASN A 323 -18.48 -6.99 -11.44
C ASN A 323 -19.82 -6.48 -10.91
N GLU A 324 -20.20 -5.23 -11.18
CA GLU A 324 -21.36 -4.56 -10.55
C GLU A 324 -21.30 -4.68 -9.02
N ALA A 325 -20.09 -4.66 -8.46
CA ALA A 325 -19.82 -4.77 -7.03
C ALA A 325 -19.74 -3.39 -6.39
N ALA A 326 -20.05 -3.31 -5.10
CA ALA A 326 -19.82 -2.10 -4.33
C ALA A 326 -18.33 -1.94 -3.99
N PHE A 327 -17.87 -0.69 -3.91
CA PHE A 327 -16.50 -0.37 -3.50
C PHE A 327 -16.52 0.59 -2.32
N VAL A 328 -15.90 0.18 -1.20
CA VAL A 328 -15.84 0.94 0.05
C VAL A 328 -14.38 1.13 0.44
N MET A 329 -13.98 2.38 0.57
CA MET A 329 -12.66 2.78 1.07
C MET A 329 -12.80 3.31 2.49
N GLY A 330 -11.87 2.97 3.37
CA GLY A 330 -11.89 3.49 4.72
C GLY A 330 -10.56 4.03 5.18
N SER A 331 -10.62 5.14 5.90
CA SER A 331 -9.45 5.76 6.50
C SER A 331 -9.82 6.68 7.67
N ALA A 332 -8.88 6.85 8.61
CA ALA A 332 -8.96 7.92 9.60
C ALA A 332 -8.39 9.24 9.05
N THR A 333 -7.51 9.11 8.09
CA THR A 333 -6.81 10.21 7.42
C THR A 333 -6.80 9.94 5.91
N PRO A 334 -7.93 10.12 5.22
CA PRO A 334 -8.04 9.83 3.79
C PRO A 334 -6.91 10.47 2.97
N SER A 335 -6.59 9.90 1.83
CA SER A 335 -5.73 10.59 0.87
C SER A 335 -6.43 11.85 0.35
N VAL A 336 -5.64 12.88 0.07
CA VAL A 336 -6.17 14.14 -0.46
C VAL A 336 -6.93 13.90 -1.78
N GLU A 337 -6.47 12.95 -2.60
CA GLU A 337 -7.14 12.54 -3.83
C GLU A 337 -8.52 11.90 -3.60
N ALA A 338 -8.62 10.92 -2.69
CA ALA A 338 -9.88 10.25 -2.41
C ALA A 338 -10.89 11.22 -1.78
N TYR A 339 -10.43 12.09 -0.88
CA TYR A 339 -11.28 13.07 -0.24
C TYR A 339 -11.72 14.17 -1.23
N ALA A 340 -10.85 14.61 -2.15
CA ALA A 340 -11.22 15.54 -3.23
C ALA A 340 -12.32 14.97 -4.13
N LYS A 341 -12.24 13.69 -4.51
CA LYS A 341 -13.30 12.98 -5.25
C LYS A 341 -14.61 12.90 -4.44
N ALA A 342 -14.52 12.70 -3.13
CA ALA A 342 -15.70 12.71 -2.26
C ALA A 342 -16.33 14.11 -2.15
N GLN A 343 -15.53 15.18 -2.04
CA GLN A 343 -16.03 16.56 -2.06
C GLN A 343 -16.64 16.96 -3.41
N ALA A 344 -16.16 16.38 -4.49
CA ALA A 344 -16.72 16.58 -5.84
C ALA A 344 -17.98 15.72 -6.11
N GLY A 345 -18.43 14.90 -5.15
CA GLY A 345 -19.59 14.02 -5.30
C GLY A 345 -19.34 12.76 -6.16
N ILE A 346 -18.09 12.51 -6.58
CA ILE A 346 -17.70 11.29 -7.32
C ILE A 346 -17.74 10.08 -6.37
N TYR A 347 -17.32 10.26 -5.12
CA TYR A 347 -17.45 9.27 -4.06
C TYR A 347 -18.51 9.71 -3.05
N ARG A 348 -19.27 8.77 -2.53
CA ARG A 348 -20.17 9.03 -1.40
C ARG A 348 -19.36 9.08 -0.11
N LEU A 349 -19.44 10.20 0.62
CA LEU A 349 -18.73 10.38 1.89
C LEU A 349 -19.60 9.89 3.06
N PHE A 350 -19.10 8.94 3.83
CA PHE A 350 -19.60 8.57 5.14
C PHE A 350 -18.64 9.02 6.22
N THR A 351 -19.15 9.54 7.34
CA THR A 351 -18.30 10.07 8.42
C THR A 351 -18.67 9.46 9.77
N LEU A 352 -17.65 9.01 10.53
CA LEU A 352 -17.75 8.55 11.91
C LEU A 352 -16.92 9.48 12.79
N LYS A 353 -17.57 10.40 13.48
CA LYS A 353 -16.91 11.47 14.26
C LYS A 353 -16.50 11.01 15.68
N LYS A 354 -17.11 9.96 16.21
CA LYS A 354 -16.92 9.50 17.57
C LYS A 354 -16.17 8.17 17.64
N ARG A 355 -15.40 7.96 18.73
CA ARG A 355 -14.86 6.64 19.03
C ARG A 355 -15.97 5.65 19.37
N ALA A 356 -15.81 4.38 18.95
CA ALA A 356 -16.82 3.34 19.19
C ALA A 356 -17.01 3.00 20.67
N LYS A 357 -15.94 3.08 21.47
CA LYS A 357 -15.99 2.78 22.90
C LYS A 357 -16.45 4.00 23.68
N ALA A 358 -17.59 3.87 24.37
CA ALA A 358 -18.13 4.92 25.20
C ALA A 358 -17.12 5.36 26.28
N GLY A 359 -16.98 6.68 26.49
CA GLY A 359 -16.03 7.26 27.44
C GLY A 359 -14.55 7.25 27.01
N SER A 360 -14.24 6.84 25.78
CA SER A 360 -12.90 6.93 25.23
C SER A 360 -12.72 8.27 24.51
N GLU A 361 -11.95 9.16 25.11
CA GLU A 361 -11.58 10.44 24.50
C GLU A 361 -10.36 10.30 23.58
N LEU A 362 -10.23 11.21 22.61
CA LEU A 362 -9.01 11.31 21.83
C LEU A 362 -7.84 11.69 22.75
N ALA A 363 -6.65 11.19 22.47
CA ALA A 363 -5.47 11.55 23.22
C ALA A 363 -5.23 13.07 23.12
N ALA A 364 -4.87 13.68 24.24
CA ALA A 364 -4.40 15.06 24.24
C ALA A 364 -3.08 15.13 23.46
N VAL A 365 -2.98 16.08 22.53
CA VAL A 365 -1.76 16.26 21.73
C VAL A 365 -1.08 17.55 22.13
N GLU A 366 0.15 17.42 22.60
CA GLU A 366 1.02 18.55 22.97
C GLU A 366 2.11 18.75 21.90
N ILE A 367 2.56 19.98 21.71
CA ILE A 367 3.71 20.31 20.84
C ILE A 367 4.88 20.77 21.72
N ALA A 368 6.07 20.22 21.47
CA ALA A 368 7.33 20.74 22.00
C ALA A 368 8.12 21.42 20.87
N ASP A 369 8.35 22.70 21.01
CA ASP A 369 9.14 23.52 20.09
C ASP A 369 10.64 23.28 20.36
N LEU A 370 11.30 22.53 19.48
CA LEU A 370 12.71 22.20 19.63
C LEU A 370 13.65 23.41 19.45
N ARG A 371 13.17 24.54 18.89
CA ARG A 371 13.94 25.80 18.81
C ARG A 371 14.09 26.38 20.21
N LYS A 372 12.99 26.45 20.96
CA LYS A 372 12.96 26.93 22.35
C LYS A 372 13.77 26.03 23.29
N GLU A 373 13.73 24.71 23.08
CA GLU A 373 14.58 23.76 23.80
C GLU A 373 16.06 24.04 23.60
N MET A 374 16.49 24.32 22.35
CA MET A 374 17.86 24.69 22.05
C MET A 374 18.28 26.02 22.66
N GLU A 375 17.41 27.05 22.62
CA GLU A 375 17.63 28.36 23.27
C GLU A 375 17.79 28.20 24.79
N ALA A 376 17.01 27.30 25.40
CA ALA A 376 17.11 26.95 26.81
C ALA A 376 18.34 26.05 27.15
N GLY A 377 19.18 25.71 26.14
CA GLY A 377 20.38 24.90 26.33
C GLY A 377 20.18 23.40 26.26
N ASN A 378 18.94 22.90 26.03
CA ASN A 378 18.69 21.49 25.84
C ASN A 378 19.08 21.03 24.42
N LYS A 379 20.20 20.32 24.33
CA LYS A 379 20.73 19.75 23.07
C LYS A 379 20.31 18.27 22.86
N SER A 380 19.50 17.73 23.77
CA SER A 380 19.00 16.36 23.67
C SER A 380 17.95 16.22 22.57
N ILE A 381 17.81 15.02 22.00
CA ILE A 381 16.69 14.70 21.12
C ILE A 381 15.36 14.65 21.89
N PHE A 382 15.40 14.50 23.21
CA PHE A 382 14.24 14.48 24.07
C PHE A 382 14.06 15.89 24.66
N SER A 383 12.92 16.54 24.39
CA SER A 383 12.53 17.79 25.01
C SER A 383 12.37 17.61 26.52
N LEU A 384 12.54 18.66 27.31
CA LEU A 384 12.36 18.60 28.75
C LEU A 384 10.98 18.05 29.13
N ARG A 385 9.94 18.49 28.38
CA ARG A 385 8.58 18.00 28.58
C ARG A 385 8.43 16.51 28.30
N LEU A 386 9.08 15.97 27.25
CA LEU A 386 9.06 14.53 26.97
C LEU A 386 9.76 13.72 28.07
N GLN A 387 10.90 14.22 28.56
CA GLN A 387 11.65 13.58 29.64
C GLN A 387 10.80 13.51 30.92
N GLU A 388 10.10 14.60 31.26
CA GLU A 388 9.17 14.64 32.41
C GLU A 388 8.05 13.63 32.27
N LEU A 389 7.37 13.61 31.10
CA LEU A 389 6.27 12.69 30.82
C LEU A 389 6.74 11.22 30.84
N ILE A 390 7.90 10.89 30.30
CA ILE A 390 8.44 9.52 30.35
C ILE A 390 8.67 9.10 31.82
N LYS A 391 9.32 9.93 32.64
CA LYS A 391 9.54 9.64 34.06
C LYS A 391 8.22 9.40 34.81
N ASP A 392 7.22 10.25 34.57
CA ASP A 392 5.89 10.10 35.14
C ASP A 392 5.24 8.76 34.77
N ARG A 393 5.31 8.36 33.46
CA ARG A 393 4.72 7.09 33.01
C ARG A 393 5.46 5.88 33.58
N LEU A 394 6.77 5.92 33.64
CA LEU A 394 7.59 4.85 34.25
C LEU A 394 7.25 4.68 35.76
N ALA A 395 7.10 5.78 36.50
CA ALA A 395 6.68 5.75 37.89
C ALA A 395 5.30 5.13 38.08
N LYS A 396 4.37 5.35 37.12
CA LYS A 396 3.02 4.77 37.09
C LYS A 396 2.97 3.35 36.53
N LYS A 397 4.11 2.78 36.12
CA LYS A 397 4.20 1.47 35.44
C LYS A 397 3.34 1.41 34.16
N GLU A 398 3.30 2.51 33.42
CA GLU A 398 2.62 2.66 32.13
C GLU A 398 3.61 2.59 31.00
N GLN A 399 3.14 2.19 29.81
CA GLN A 399 4.01 2.00 28.65
C GLN A 399 4.11 3.26 27.80
N VAL A 400 5.28 3.43 27.21
CA VAL A 400 5.64 4.56 26.33
C VAL A 400 6.00 4.05 24.95
N MET A 401 5.58 4.76 23.89
CA MET A 401 6.05 4.57 22.52
C MET A 401 6.83 5.80 22.06
N LEU A 402 8.05 5.57 21.57
CA LEU A 402 8.87 6.62 20.95
C LEU A 402 8.97 6.38 19.46
N PHE A 403 8.39 7.28 18.70
CA PHE A 403 8.27 7.17 17.25
C PHE A 403 9.21 8.13 16.54
N ILE A 404 9.94 7.62 15.55
CA ILE A 404 10.69 8.44 14.60
C ILE A 404 10.35 8.02 13.17
N ASN A 405 10.04 8.98 12.31
CA ASN A 405 9.81 8.68 10.91
C ASN A 405 11.14 8.68 10.15
N ARG A 406 11.75 7.49 9.99
CA ARG A 406 12.94 7.31 9.18
C ARG A 406 12.64 6.40 7.99
N ARG A 407 12.25 6.95 6.86
CA ARG A 407 12.27 6.27 5.56
C ARG A 407 13.20 7.03 4.61
N GLY A 408 14.24 6.32 4.12
CA GLY A 408 15.11 6.76 3.04
C GLY A 408 16.29 7.64 3.45
N TYR A 409 17.32 7.61 2.60
CA TYR A 409 18.54 8.41 2.68
C TYR A 409 18.35 9.85 2.16
N SER A 410 17.23 10.51 2.42
CA SER A 410 17.14 11.93 2.05
C SER A 410 17.80 12.79 3.11
N SER A 411 19.04 13.16 2.87
CA SER A 411 19.75 14.14 3.66
C SER A 411 19.30 15.55 3.26
N PHE A 412 18.10 15.94 3.71
CA PHE A 412 17.74 17.37 3.66
C PHE A 412 18.52 18.15 4.71
N VAL A 413 18.69 19.43 4.47
CA VAL A 413 19.35 20.34 5.40
C VAL A 413 18.34 21.31 5.97
N SER A 414 18.31 21.43 7.30
CA SER A 414 17.49 22.41 8.00
C SER A 414 18.32 23.21 8.99
N CYS A 415 17.87 24.42 9.26
CA CYS A 415 18.46 25.26 10.30
C CYS A 415 17.92 24.83 11.66
N ARG A 416 18.82 24.56 12.60
CA ARG A 416 18.44 24.18 13.97
C ARG A 416 17.94 25.35 14.81
N SER A 417 18.26 26.58 14.41
CA SER A 417 17.81 27.78 15.13
C SER A 417 16.41 28.25 14.73
N CYS A 418 16.07 28.29 13.44
CA CYS A 418 14.76 28.74 12.99
C CYS A 418 13.85 27.63 12.47
N GLY A 419 14.36 26.39 12.34
CA GLY A 419 13.58 25.25 11.86
C GLY A 419 13.47 25.16 10.34
N GLU A 420 13.72 26.24 9.58
CA GLU A 420 13.54 26.24 8.13
C GLU A 420 14.45 25.25 7.41
N ALA A 421 13.85 24.46 6.51
CA ALA A 421 14.59 23.64 5.55
C ALA A 421 15.01 24.50 4.35
N LEU A 422 16.16 24.14 3.76
CA LEU A 422 16.58 24.74 2.51
C LEU A 422 15.72 24.22 1.36
N LYS A 423 14.80 25.05 0.87
CA LYS A 423 13.82 24.68 -0.16
C LYS A 423 14.22 25.19 -1.54
N CYS A 424 13.69 24.52 -2.56
CA CYS A 424 13.80 24.96 -3.94
C CYS A 424 12.86 26.16 -4.21
N PRO A 425 13.35 27.28 -4.75
CA PRO A 425 12.51 28.46 -5.00
C PRO A 425 11.47 28.25 -6.11
N HIS A 426 11.62 27.20 -6.94
CA HIS A 426 10.74 26.90 -8.07
C HIS A 426 9.68 25.85 -7.74
N CYS A 427 10.00 24.90 -6.85
CA CYS A 427 9.16 23.72 -6.58
C CYS A 427 8.65 23.69 -5.14
N ASP A 428 9.14 24.56 -4.27
CA ASP A 428 8.87 24.59 -2.81
C ASP A 428 9.07 23.27 -2.06
N VAL A 429 9.82 22.33 -2.64
CA VAL A 429 10.25 21.09 -1.97
C VAL A 429 11.65 21.25 -1.38
N SER A 430 11.96 20.50 -0.32
CA SER A 430 13.27 20.53 0.31
C SER A 430 14.36 20.09 -0.65
N LEU A 431 15.50 20.78 -0.59
CA LEU A 431 16.70 20.42 -1.33
C LEU A 431 17.41 19.24 -0.65
N THR A 432 17.92 18.30 -1.42
CA THR A 432 18.65 17.13 -0.94
C THR A 432 20.16 17.41 -0.98
N LEU A 433 20.85 17.13 0.12
CA LEU A 433 22.31 17.23 0.21
C LEU A 433 22.97 16.03 -0.48
N HIS A 434 23.80 16.31 -1.47
CA HIS A 434 24.62 15.32 -2.17
C HIS A 434 26.09 15.43 -1.79
N ASN A 435 26.88 14.43 -2.22
CA ASN A 435 28.32 14.45 -2.12
C ASN A 435 28.86 15.77 -2.71
N HIS A 436 29.98 16.27 -2.20
CA HIS A 436 30.58 17.57 -2.54
C HIS A 436 29.83 18.81 -2.00
N GLN A 437 29.00 18.66 -0.97
CA GLN A 437 28.28 19.76 -0.32
C GLN A 437 27.41 20.58 -1.27
N ARG A 438 26.73 19.93 -2.21
CA ARG A 438 25.73 20.52 -3.10
C ARG A 438 24.32 20.12 -2.68
N LEU A 439 23.43 21.10 -2.69
CA LEU A 439 21.99 20.92 -2.47
C LEU A 439 21.29 20.88 -3.83
N VAL A 440 20.47 19.86 -4.07
CA VAL A 440 19.83 19.61 -5.37
C VAL A 440 18.33 19.44 -5.19
N CYS A 441 17.56 20.07 -6.06
CA CYS A 441 16.13 19.78 -6.24
C CYS A 441 15.92 18.63 -7.21
N HIS A 442 15.27 17.56 -6.78
CA HIS A 442 14.98 16.40 -7.64
C HIS A 442 13.72 16.57 -8.52
N TYR A 443 13.03 17.73 -8.46
CA TYR A 443 11.96 18.05 -9.40
C TYR A 443 12.45 18.88 -10.57
N CYS A 444 13.15 20.01 -10.33
CA CYS A 444 13.54 20.92 -11.42
C CYS A 444 15.06 20.95 -11.70
N GLY A 445 15.88 20.23 -10.91
CA GLY A 445 17.32 20.21 -11.06
C GLY A 445 18.05 21.45 -10.51
N TYR A 446 17.35 22.40 -9.88
CA TYR A 446 17.95 23.56 -9.22
C TYR A 446 19.04 23.12 -8.24
N GLN A 447 20.22 23.76 -8.30
CA GLN A 447 21.36 23.37 -7.47
C GLN A 447 22.03 24.62 -6.87
N ILE A 448 22.38 24.51 -5.59
CA ILE A 448 23.20 25.50 -4.88
C ILE A 448 24.31 24.80 -4.10
N PRO A 449 25.46 25.46 -3.86
CA PRO A 449 26.41 24.98 -2.87
C PRO A 449 25.80 25.07 -1.47
N MET A 450 26.28 24.21 -0.55
CA MET A 450 25.85 24.26 0.85
C MET A 450 26.19 25.63 1.45
N PRO A 451 25.20 26.44 1.87
CA PRO A 451 25.47 27.73 2.47
C PRO A 451 26.13 27.57 3.85
N LYS A 452 27.03 28.48 4.20
CA LYS A 452 27.68 28.51 5.52
C LYS A 452 26.76 29.01 6.63
N LYS A 453 25.76 29.80 6.28
CA LYS A 453 24.76 30.38 7.19
C LYS A 453 23.37 30.19 6.62
N CYS A 454 22.41 30.07 7.50
CA CYS A 454 21.01 29.98 7.11
C CYS A 454 20.58 31.25 6.35
N PRO A 455 20.03 31.13 5.13
CA PRO A 455 19.59 32.29 4.36
C PRO A 455 18.41 33.03 5.01
N HIS A 456 17.65 32.37 5.90
CA HIS A 456 16.49 32.94 6.56
C HIS A 456 16.85 33.72 7.84
N CYS A 457 17.66 33.12 8.75
CA CYS A 457 17.97 33.73 10.06
C CYS A 457 19.45 34.05 10.31
N GLY A 458 20.35 33.78 9.35
CA GLY A 458 21.79 34.02 9.49
C GLY A 458 22.53 33.07 10.39
N SER A 459 21.89 32.11 11.03
CA SER A 459 22.51 31.16 11.95
C SER A 459 23.48 30.21 11.24
N PRO A 460 24.63 29.86 11.85
CA PRO A 460 25.55 28.88 11.30
C PRO A 460 25.12 27.40 11.53
N TYR A 461 24.04 27.17 12.27
CA TYR A 461 23.61 25.82 12.68
C TYR A 461 22.74 25.14 11.61
N LEU A 462 23.31 24.97 10.41
CA LEU A 462 22.72 24.16 9.34
C LEU A 462 23.20 22.72 9.46
N ALA A 463 22.29 21.78 9.56
CA ALA A 463 22.64 20.36 9.67
C ALA A 463 21.65 19.46 8.94
N GLY A 464 22.16 18.35 8.40
CA GLY A 464 21.36 17.23 7.96
C GLY A 464 20.73 16.50 9.15
N PHE A 465 19.56 15.90 8.95
CA PHE A 465 18.91 15.08 9.97
C PHE A 465 19.27 13.60 9.76
N GLY A 466 19.96 12.97 10.74
CA GLY A 466 20.48 11.61 10.57
C GLY A 466 20.53 10.75 11.85
N ILE A 467 19.55 10.91 12.78
CA ILE A 467 19.51 10.08 13.99
C ILE A 467 18.70 8.80 13.70
N GLY A 468 19.33 7.63 13.93
CA GLY A 468 18.68 6.31 13.79
C GLY A 468 18.06 5.81 15.10
N THR A 469 17.16 4.83 14.99
CA THR A 469 16.53 4.14 16.12
C THR A 469 17.52 3.57 17.11
N GLN A 470 18.66 3.07 16.65
CA GLN A 470 19.74 2.57 17.51
C GLN A 470 20.30 3.66 18.40
N LYS A 471 20.60 4.84 17.85
CA LYS A 471 21.13 5.95 18.63
C LYS A 471 20.09 6.49 19.62
N ILE A 472 18.82 6.46 19.26
CA ILE A 472 17.72 6.82 20.16
C ILE A 472 17.64 5.83 21.33
N GLU A 473 17.80 4.54 21.06
CA GLU A 473 17.82 3.47 22.07
C GLU A 473 18.99 3.69 23.05
N GLU A 474 20.20 3.97 22.55
CA GLU A 474 21.38 4.26 23.37
C GLU A 474 21.16 5.50 24.26
N MET A 475 20.63 6.58 23.70
CA MET A 475 20.34 7.81 24.47
C MET A 475 19.21 7.60 25.49
N ALA A 476 18.18 6.81 25.16
CA ALA A 476 17.10 6.47 26.08
C ALA A 476 17.61 5.58 27.23
N ALA A 477 18.49 4.61 26.95
CA ALA A 477 19.12 3.77 27.97
C ALA A 477 19.98 4.57 28.95
N GLN A 478 20.69 5.60 28.46
CA GLN A 478 21.48 6.49 29.31
C GLN A 478 20.61 7.40 30.18
N MET A 479 19.49 7.88 29.65
CA MET A 479 18.60 8.83 30.32
C MET A 479 17.62 8.17 31.28
N PHE A 480 17.21 6.93 30.98
CA PHE A 480 16.24 6.14 31.74
C PHE A 480 16.79 4.74 32.02
N PRO A 481 17.84 4.61 32.85
CA PRO A 481 18.57 3.34 33.05
C PRO A 481 17.71 2.22 33.67
N GLU A 482 16.64 2.57 34.37
CA GLU A 482 15.68 1.61 34.97
C GLU A 482 14.66 1.05 33.97
N ALA A 483 14.49 1.71 32.80
CA ALA A 483 13.48 1.32 31.84
C ALA A 483 13.94 0.16 30.95
N LYS A 484 13.06 -0.82 30.75
CA LYS A 484 13.26 -1.89 29.79
C LYS A 484 12.88 -1.40 28.39
N LEU A 485 13.85 -1.34 27.50
CA LEU A 485 13.69 -0.86 26.14
C LEU A 485 13.47 -2.02 25.18
N LEU A 486 12.64 -1.79 24.17
CA LEU A 486 12.53 -2.62 22.97
C LEU A 486 12.66 -1.73 21.74
N ARG A 487 13.40 -2.21 20.75
CA ARG A 487 13.55 -1.54 19.45
C ARG A 487 12.91 -2.35 18.34
N MET A 488 12.17 -1.66 17.47
CA MET A 488 11.50 -2.26 16.32
C MET A 488 11.77 -1.45 15.05
N ASP A 489 12.65 -1.97 14.22
CA ASP A 489 13.01 -1.43 12.91
C ASP A 489 13.28 -2.58 11.91
N LEU A 490 13.69 -2.25 10.69
CA LEU A 490 13.97 -3.26 9.65
C LEU A 490 15.07 -4.23 10.08
N ASP A 491 16.09 -3.75 10.80
CA ASP A 491 17.24 -4.58 11.21
C ASP A 491 16.82 -5.60 12.26
N THR A 492 16.02 -5.17 13.25
CA THR A 492 15.55 -6.04 14.34
C THR A 492 14.44 -7.02 13.89
N THR A 493 13.74 -6.69 12.80
CA THR A 493 12.62 -7.49 12.28
C THR A 493 12.95 -8.36 11.06
N SER A 494 14.20 -8.32 10.57
CA SER A 494 14.66 -9.08 9.40
C SER A 494 14.55 -10.60 9.54
N LYS A 495 14.65 -11.12 10.77
CA LYS A 495 14.49 -12.54 11.05
C LYS A 495 13.03 -12.96 11.06
N LYS A 496 12.73 -14.16 10.52
CA LYS A 496 11.37 -14.73 10.50
C LYS A 496 10.74 -14.73 11.91
N GLY A 497 9.56 -14.08 12.04
CA GLY A 497 8.86 -13.96 13.33
C GLY A 497 9.43 -12.90 14.28
N GLY A 498 10.48 -12.12 13.90
CA GLY A 498 11.05 -11.07 14.75
C GLY A 498 10.04 -9.99 15.12
N HIS A 499 9.26 -9.55 14.16
CA HIS A 499 8.18 -8.58 14.33
C HIS A 499 7.16 -9.02 15.40
N GLU A 500 6.62 -10.23 15.28
CA GLU A 500 5.61 -10.78 16.20
C GLU A 500 6.15 -10.99 17.62
N LYS A 501 7.41 -11.40 17.76
CA LYS A 501 8.07 -11.58 19.05
C LYS A 501 8.21 -10.26 19.81
N ILE A 502 8.65 -9.18 19.15
CA ILE A 502 8.81 -7.86 19.75
C ILE A 502 7.44 -7.33 20.23
N LEU A 503 6.45 -7.38 19.36
CA LEU A 503 5.10 -6.90 19.68
C LEU A 503 4.43 -7.70 20.79
N SER A 504 4.55 -9.03 20.77
CA SER A 504 4.03 -9.89 21.83
C SER A 504 4.74 -9.63 23.16
N ALA A 505 6.04 -9.39 23.15
CA ALA A 505 6.78 -9.06 24.37
C ALA A 505 6.31 -7.71 24.95
N PHE A 506 6.14 -6.70 24.10
CA PHE A 506 5.64 -5.39 24.53
C PHE A 506 4.19 -5.46 25.02
N ALA A 507 3.30 -6.14 24.30
CA ALA A 507 1.91 -6.32 24.72
C ALA A 507 1.76 -7.04 26.07
N LYS A 508 2.70 -7.96 26.40
CA LYS A 508 2.76 -8.66 27.68
C LYS A 508 3.44 -7.85 28.81
N GLY A 509 3.76 -6.58 28.58
CA GLY A 509 4.41 -5.72 29.58
C GLY A 509 5.86 -6.10 29.91
N LYS A 510 6.56 -6.80 29.01
CA LYS A 510 7.97 -7.17 29.23
C LYS A 510 8.94 -6.01 28.97
N ALA A 511 8.45 -4.90 28.43
CA ALA A 511 9.19 -3.66 28.26
C ALA A 511 8.31 -2.45 28.53
N ASP A 512 8.97 -1.38 28.98
CA ASP A 512 8.36 -0.13 29.36
C ASP A 512 8.32 0.87 28.20
N ILE A 513 9.36 0.88 27.38
CA ILE A 513 9.49 1.80 26.23
C ILE A 513 9.69 1.00 24.95
N LEU A 514 8.85 1.26 23.95
CA LEU A 514 9.01 0.75 22.58
C LEU A 514 9.50 1.88 21.67
N ILE A 515 10.68 1.70 21.08
CA ILE A 515 11.29 2.65 20.15
C ILE A 515 11.18 2.11 18.73
N GLY A 516 10.69 2.90 17.79
CA GLY A 516 10.65 2.40 16.43
C GLY A 516 10.21 3.41 15.37
N THR A 517 10.05 2.89 14.15
CA THR A 517 9.59 3.64 12.99
C THR A 517 8.08 3.44 12.75
N GLN A 518 7.59 3.74 11.56
CA GLN A 518 6.17 3.57 11.20
C GLN A 518 5.57 2.20 11.54
N MET A 519 6.40 1.17 11.71
CA MET A 519 5.96 -0.18 12.04
C MET A 519 5.28 -0.27 13.41
N ILE A 520 5.65 0.59 14.39
CA ILE A 520 5.06 0.56 15.74
C ILE A 520 3.71 1.29 15.81
N VAL A 521 3.46 2.24 14.91
CA VAL A 521 2.21 3.02 14.92
C VAL A 521 1.09 2.38 14.10
N LYS A 522 1.36 1.27 13.38
CA LYS A 522 0.40 0.61 12.49
C LYS A 522 -0.06 -0.74 13.03
N GLY A 523 -1.34 -1.03 12.91
CA GLY A 523 -1.91 -2.38 13.03
C GLY A 523 -1.97 -3.01 14.43
N HIS A 524 -1.50 -2.34 15.49
CA HIS A 524 -1.45 -2.92 16.84
C HIS A 524 -2.21 -2.08 17.87
N ASP A 525 -2.83 -2.76 18.82
CA ASP A 525 -3.51 -2.13 19.94
C ASP A 525 -2.80 -2.50 21.25
N PHE A 526 -2.27 -1.48 21.94
CA PHE A 526 -1.56 -1.63 23.20
C PHE A 526 -2.28 -0.83 24.29
N PRO A 527 -3.17 -1.44 25.05
CA PRO A 527 -3.95 -0.74 26.09
C PRO A 527 -3.11 -0.11 27.20
N GLY A 528 -1.86 -0.60 27.38
CA GLY A 528 -0.91 -0.06 28.36
C GLY A 528 -0.19 1.22 27.93
N VAL A 529 -0.27 1.59 26.65
CA VAL A 529 0.41 2.79 26.13
C VAL A 529 -0.40 4.04 26.45
N THR A 530 0.13 4.90 27.29
CA THR A 530 -0.46 6.17 27.70
C THR A 530 0.33 7.39 27.23
N LEU A 531 1.58 7.18 26.74
CA LEU A 531 2.40 8.23 26.14
C LEU A 531 2.95 7.79 24.78
N VAL A 532 2.77 8.65 23.78
CA VAL A 532 3.43 8.53 22.50
C VAL A 532 4.28 9.77 22.27
N GLY A 533 5.59 9.61 22.14
CA GLY A 533 6.52 10.68 21.79
C GLY A 533 6.91 10.60 20.30
N VAL A 534 6.58 11.62 19.53
CA VAL A 534 7.07 11.78 18.16
C VAL A 534 8.35 12.61 18.22
N LEU A 535 9.50 12.00 17.93
CA LEU A 535 10.80 12.60 18.24
C LEU A 535 11.24 13.70 17.26
N ALA A 536 10.79 13.64 16.03
CA ALA A 536 11.12 14.66 15.03
C ALA A 536 10.09 14.60 13.89
N ALA A 537 9.02 15.37 14.00
CA ALA A 537 7.99 15.45 12.99
C ALA A 537 8.52 15.99 11.65
N ASP A 538 9.51 16.86 11.72
CA ASP A 538 10.12 17.54 10.57
C ASP A 538 10.79 16.58 9.57
N VAL A 539 11.22 15.40 10.00
CA VAL A 539 11.84 14.40 9.11
C VAL A 539 10.89 13.98 7.98
N SER A 540 9.60 13.84 8.28
CA SER A 540 8.60 13.55 7.25
C SER A 540 8.19 14.77 6.46
N LEU A 541 8.12 15.93 7.13
CA LEU A 541 7.71 17.19 6.54
C LEU A 541 8.71 17.67 5.47
N TYR A 542 9.99 17.42 5.70
CA TYR A 542 11.06 17.81 4.78
C TYR A 542 11.45 16.73 3.77
N ALA A 543 10.64 15.69 3.57
CA ALA A 543 10.85 14.80 2.45
C ALA A 543 10.78 15.60 1.13
N PRO A 544 11.66 15.35 0.14
CA PRO A 544 11.64 16.05 -1.14
C PRO A 544 10.50 15.52 -2.04
N ASP A 545 9.27 15.64 -1.57
CA ASP A 545 8.06 15.11 -2.19
C ASP A 545 6.89 16.06 -1.86
N TYR A 546 6.07 16.39 -2.87
CA TYR A 546 4.93 17.28 -2.69
C TYR A 546 3.87 16.71 -1.70
N THR A 547 3.86 15.40 -1.47
CA THR A 547 2.98 14.73 -0.50
C THR A 547 3.53 14.73 0.93
N ALA A 548 4.66 15.41 1.19
CA ALA A 548 5.33 15.38 2.49
C ALA A 548 4.45 15.88 3.64
N ALA A 549 3.70 16.97 3.42
CA ALA A 549 2.78 17.53 4.41
C ALA A 549 1.61 16.59 4.72
N GLU A 550 1.03 15.96 3.68
CA GLU A 550 -0.02 14.96 3.82
C GLU A 550 0.45 13.74 4.61
N ARG A 551 1.59 13.18 4.23
CA ARG A 551 2.18 12.03 4.95
C ARG A 551 2.53 12.37 6.40
N THR A 552 2.97 13.60 6.66
CA THR A 552 3.26 14.06 8.02
C THR A 552 1.99 14.11 8.85
N PHE A 553 0.94 14.75 8.35
CA PHE A 553 -0.36 14.79 9.01
C PHE A 553 -0.88 13.38 9.32
N GLN A 554 -0.90 12.48 8.33
CA GLN A 554 -1.36 11.10 8.48
C GLN A 554 -0.59 10.35 9.57
N LEU A 555 0.74 10.47 9.59
CA LEU A 555 1.59 9.82 10.58
C LEU A 555 1.39 10.37 11.99
N LEU A 556 1.24 11.69 12.13
CA LEU A 556 1.03 12.33 13.43
C LEU A 556 -0.33 11.94 14.03
N VAL A 557 -1.40 11.94 13.24
CA VAL A 557 -2.73 11.49 13.67
C VAL A 557 -2.74 10.00 14.01
N GLN A 558 -2.07 9.16 13.22
CA GLN A 558 -1.94 7.73 13.52
C GLN A 558 -1.17 7.50 14.82
N ALA A 559 -0.07 8.24 15.04
CA ALA A 559 0.74 8.14 16.26
C ALA A 559 -0.06 8.62 17.49
N ALA A 560 -0.71 9.76 17.42
CA ALA A 560 -1.58 10.27 18.46
C ALA A 560 -2.71 9.29 18.81
N GLY A 561 -3.30 8.68 17.77
CA GLY A 561 -4.34 7.67 17.92
C GLY A 561 -3.91 6.37 18.65
N ARG A 562 -2.61 6.17 18.93
CA ARG A 562 -2.10 5.04 19.72
C ARG A 562 -2.11 5.28 21.22
N ALA A 563 -2.03 6.53 21.66
CA ALA A 563 -2.08 6.87 23.08
C ALA A 563 -3.52 6.73 23.64
N GLY A 564 -3.65 6.16 24.81
CA GLY A 564 -4.93 6.14 25.54
C GLY A 564 -6.01 5.25 24.93
N ARG A 565 -5.67 4.14 24.29
CA ARG A 565 -6.66 3.16 23.79
C ARG A 565 -7.29 2.30 24.91
N GLY A 566 -6.69 2.31 26.09
CA GLY A 566 -7.21 1.65 27.27
C GLY A 566 -8.31 2.45 27.97
N ARG A 567 -8.35 2.32 29.31
CA ARG A 567 -9.25 3.10 30.18
C ARG A 567 -8.63 4.42 30.66
N LYS A 568 -7.31 4.59 30.45
CA LYS A 568 -6.55 5.76 30.92
C LYS A 568 -6.42 6.77 29.79
N ALA A 569 -6.49 8.06 30.14
CA ALA A 569 -6.24 9.13 29.17
C ALA A 569 -4.79 9.05 28.64
N GLY A 570 -4.63 9.24 27.35
CA GLY A 570 -3.33 9.23 26.68
C GLY A 570 -2.85 10.63 26.32
N ILE A 571 -1.53 10.79 26.26
CA ILE A 571 -0.87 12.01 25.76
C ILE A 571 -0.01 11.62 24.56
N ALA A 572 -0.09 12.41 23.48
CA ALA A 572 0.85 12.37 22.38
C ALA A 572 1.65 13.66 22.39
N LEU A 573 2.98 13.58 22.46
CA LEU A 573 3.85 14.73 22.40
C LEU A 573 4.57 14.76 21.05
N ILE A 574 4.36 15.82 20.28
CA ILE A 574 5.00 16.03 18.98
C ILE A 574 6.15 17.01 19.16
N GLN A 575 7.37 16.56 18.94
CA GLN A 575 8.57 17.41 18.92
C GLN A 575 8.87 17.87 17.50
N THR A 576 9.03 19.19 17.32
CA THR A 576 9.21 19.77 15.99
C THR A 576 9.99 21.09 16.06
N TYR A 577 10.69 21.42 14.97
CA TYR A 577 11.26 22.74 14.73
C TYR A 577 10.29 23.68 13.99
N MET A 578 9.13 23.17 13.52
CA MET A 578 8.14 23.91 12.74
C MET A 578 6.74 23.80 13.38
N PRO A 579 6.57 24.24 14.65
CA PRO A 579 5.29 24.09 15.35
C PRO A 579 4.14 24.83 14.69
N GLU A 580 4.41 25.86 13.87
CA GLU A 580 3.40 26.65 13.17
C GLU A 580 2.91 26.02 11.86
N HIS A 581 3.56 24.95 11.38
CA HIS A 581 3.19 24.32 10.11
C HIS A 581 1.77 23.72 10.17
N TYR A 582 0.95 24.02 9.16
CA TYR A 582 -0.46 23.63 9.16
C TYR A 582 -0.70 22.13 9.37
N SER A 583 0.12 21.24 8.79
CA SER A 583 -0.02 19.80 8.97
C SER A 583 0.24 19.35 10.42
N ILE A 584 1.07 20.09 11.17
CA ILE A 584 1.34 19.82 12.58
C ILE A 584 0.21 20.40 13.45
N GLN A 585 -0.19 21.63 13.19
CA GLN A 585 -1.27 22.30 13.93
C GLN A 585 -2.60 21.53 13.78
N THR A 586 -2.98 21.15 12.58
CA THR A 586 -4.22 20.41 12.34
C THR A 586 -4.15 18.97 12.88
N ALA A 587 -2.95 18.37 12.96
CA ALA A 587 -2.77 17.06 13.58
C ALA A 587 -2.98 17.09 15.11
N THR A 588 -2.73 18.23 15.79
CA THR A 588 -3.00 18.34 17.24
C THR A 588 -4.48 18.28 17.57
N SER A 589 -5.31 18.90 16.75
CA SER A 589 -6.77 18.84 16.86
C SER A 589 -7.38 17.63 16.15
N GLN A 590 -6.56 16.86 15.42
CA GLN A 590 -6.98 15.78 14.54
C GLN A 590 -8.05 16.22 13.52
N ASP A 591 -7.97 17.48 13.10
CA ASP A 591 -8.90 18.14 12.18
C ASP A 591 -8.46 17.93 10.72
N TYR A 592 -8.98 16.84 10.11
CA TYR A 592 -8.69 16.50 8.74
C TYR A 592 -9.25 17.52 7.74
N GLU A 593 -10.42 18.10 8.00
CA GLU A 593 -11.09 19.04 7.08
C GLU A 593 -10.27 20.32 6.92
N SER A 594 -9.78 20.89 8.04
CA SER A 594 -8.90 22.06 8.03
C SER A 594 -7.55 21.75 7.37
N PHE A 595 -6.99 20.57 7.60
CA PHE A 595 -5.80 20.10 6.90
C PHE A 595 -6.04 20.04 5.39
N PHE A 596 -7.09 19.34 4.94
CA PHE A 596 -7.42 19.18 3.53
C PHE A 596 -7.58 20.53 2.82
N LYS A 597 -8.28 21.48 3.44
CA LYS A 597 -8.50 22.82 2.85
C LYS A 597 -7.18 23.54 2.58
N GLN A 598 -6.23 23.50 3.51
CA GLN A 598 -4.94 24.15 3.38
C GLN A 598 -4.05 23.42 2.36
N GLU A 599 -3.98 22.10 2.44
CA GLU A 599 -3.23 21.28 1.50
C GLU A 599 -3.73 21.44 0.06
N MET A 600 -5.05 21.43 -0.17
CA MET A 600 -5.62 21.65 -1.50
C MET A 600 -5.35 23.07 -2.03
N GLY A 601 -5.33 24.08 -1.16
CA GLY A 601 -4.90 25.44 -1.54
C GLY A 601 -3.47 25.43 -2.08
N TYR A 602 -2.56 24.79 -1.36
CA TYR A 602 -1.16 24.63 -1.78
C TYR A 602 -1.04 23.87 -3.11
N ARG A 603 -1.74 22.72 -3.25
CA ARG A 603 -1.67 21.89 -4.48
C ARG A 603 -2.22 22.60 -5.71
N ARG A 604 -3.28 23.38 -5.55
CA ARG A 604 -3.80 24.22 -6.64
C ARG A 604 -2.80 25.31 -7.06
N LEU A 605 -2.18 25.98 -6.09
CA LEU A 605 -1.18 27.01 -6.38
C LEU A 605 0.04 26.45 -7.12
N MET A 606 0.52 25.28 -6.69
CA MET A 606 1.72 24.64 -7.21
C MET A 606 1.44 23.66 -8.36
N GLN A 607 0.19 23.51 -8.76
CA GLN A 607 -0.25 22.53 -9.76
C GLN A 607 0.26 21.11 -9.44
N TYR A 608 -0.04 20.61 -8.24
CA TYR A 608 0.23 19.22 -7.85
C TYR A 608 -1.05 18.38 -7.80
N PRO A 609 -0.98 17.05 -8.02
CA PRO A 609 -2.14 16.18 -7.86
C PRO A 609 -2.83 16.34 -6.49
N PRO A 610 -4.18 16.34 -6.43
CA PRO A 610 -5.14 16.09 -7.49
C PRO A 610 -5.62 17.34 -8.25
N ALA A 611 -4.98 18.51 -8.06
CA ALA A 611 -5.32 19.72 -8.82
C ALA A 611 -4.90 19.61 -10.31
N CYS A 612 -3.95 18.75 -10.61
CA CYS A 612 -3.59 18.31 -11.96
C CYS A 612 -3.20 16.82 -11.91
N HIS A 613 -2.86 16.25 -13.06
CA HIS A 613 -2.25 14.93 -13.17
C HIS A 613 -0.76 15.06 -13.47
N MET A 614 0.03 14.09 -13.05
CA MET A 614 1.47 14.10 -13.27
C MET A 614 1.96 12.77 -13.83
N LEU A 615 2.72 12.85 -14.94
CA LEU A 615 3.46 11.72 -15.49
C LEU A 615 4.94 11.93 -15.20
N SER A 616 5.56 10.96 -14.55
CA SER A 616 7.02 10.88 -14.41
C SER A 616 7.59 9.83 -15.36
N MET A 617 8.61 10.21 -16.14
CA MET A 617 9.37 9.32 -17.00
C MET A 617 10.78 9.20 -16.47
N GLN A 618 11.13 8.02 -15.95
CA GLN A 618 12.47 7.74 -15.46
C GLN A 618 13.24 6.94 -16.50
N VAL A 619 14.42 7.41 -16.86
CA VAL A 619 15.36 6.69 -17.71
C VAL A 619 16.55 6.21 -16.87
N THR A 620 16.96 4.97 -17.08
CA THR A 620 18.10 4.35 -16.41
C THR A 620 19.07 3.77 -17.42
N GLY A 621 20.39 3.90 -17.15
CA GLY A 621 21.42 3.36 -18.00
C GLY A 621 22.84 3.64 -17.49
N GLU A 622 23.84 3.01 -18.11
CA GLU A 622 25.25 3.16 -17.76
C GLU A 622 25.89 4.44 -18.35
N ASN A 623 25.37 4.91 -19.49
CA ASN A 623 25.90 6.09 -20.18
C ASN A 623 25.04 7.33 -19.88
N GLU A 624 25.55 8.18 -19.00
CA GLU A 624 24.84 9.40 -18.56
C GLU A 624 24.64 10.42 -19.68
N GLU A 625 25.65 10.64 -20.54
CA GLU A 625 25.57 11.63 -21.63
C GLU A 625 24.53 11.23 -22.68
N LEU A 626 24.52 9.95 -23.07
CA LEU A 626 23.51 9.41 -23.99
C LEU A 626 22.12 9.58 -23.41
N MET A 627 21.93 9.21 -22.13
CA MET A 627 20.65 9.32 -21.43
C MET A 627 20.17 10.79 -21.40
N THR A 628 21.06 11.73 -21.09
CA THR A 628 20.72 13.15 -21.04
C THR A 628 20.25 13.66 -22.40
N ARG A 629 21.02 13.39 -23.46
CA ARG A 629 20.67 13.78 -24.83
C ARG A 629 19.30 13.22 -25.28
N ILE A 630 19.04 11.94 -24.98
CA ILE A 630 17.76 11.32 -25.34
C ILE A 630 16.61 11.97 -24.57
N MET A 631 16.78 12.20 -23.27
CA MET A 631 15.72 12.82 -22.46
C MET A 631 15.45 14.28 -22.85
N GLU A 632 16.49 15.05 -23.21
CA GLU A 632 16.35 16.40 -23.75
C GLU A 632 15.62 16.39 -25.09
N ALA A 633 15.95 15.45 -25.98
CA ALA A 633 15.24 15.27 -27.25
C ALA A 633 13.77 14.91 -27.04
N ILE A 634 13.46 14.02 -26.08
CA ILE A 634 12.08 13.70 -25.69
C ILE A 634 11.37 14.95 -25.19
N ALA A 635 11.97 15.69 -24.26
CA ALA A 635 11.37 16.91 -23.71
C ALA A 635 11.09 17.96 -24.80
N ALA A 636 12.03 18.16 -25.73
CA ALA A 636 11.87 19.06 -26.89
C ALA A 636 10.75 18.58 -27.81
N SER A 637 10.70 17.28 -28.11
CA SER A 637 9.68 16.70 -28.96
C SER A 637 8.28 16.81 -28.34
N VAL A 638 8.15 16.54 -27.05
CA VAL A 638 6.85 16.69 -26.34
C VAL A 638 6.42 18.15 -26.34
N ARG A 639 7.32 19.11 -26.03
CA ARG A 639 7.01 20.54 -26.14
C ARG A 639 6.46 20.91 -27.52
N LYS A 640 7.06 20.43 -28.57
CA LYS A 640 6.65 20.74 -29.94
C LYS A 640 5.28 20.19 -30.35
N HIS A 641 4.88 19.01 -29.83
CA HIS A 641 3.67 18.30 -30.26
C HIS A 641 2.49 18.44 -29.29
N PHE A 642 2.77 18.84 -28.02
CA PHE A 642 1.80 18.92 -26.93
C PHE A 642 1.91 20.25 -26.19
N GLU A 643 2.20 21.36 -26.93
CA GLU A 643 2.61 22.65 -26.39
C GLU A 643 1.53 23.36 -25.56
N GLU A 644 0.26 23.11 -25.83
CA GLU A 644 -0.82 23.74 -25.08
C GLU A 644 -1.04 23.04 -23.73
N GLN A 645 -0.67 23.73 -22.63
CA GLN A 645 -1.00 23.40 -21.23
C GLN A 645 -0.16 22.30 -20.56
N THR A 646 0.84 21.70 -21.20
CA THR A 646 1.71 20.71 -20.53
C THR A 646 2.95 21.35 -19.95
N GLN A 647 3.05 21.40 -18.62
CA GLN A 647 4.26 21.84 -17.94
C GLN A 647 5.28 20.68 -17.91
N ILE A 648 6.45 20.89 -18.51
CA ILE A 648 7.54 19.92 -18.57
C ILE A 648 8.67 20.38 -17.67
N ILE A 649 9.08 19.53 -16.71
CA ILE A 649 10.11 19.80 -15.72
C ILE A 649 11.21 18.76 -15.83
N GLY A 650 12.43 19.17 -16.03
CA GLY A 650 13.61 18.30 -16.21
C GLY A 650 14.08 18.25 -17.66
N PRO A 651 14.97 17.28 -18.03
CA PRO A 651 15.42 16.10 -17.23
C PRO A 651 16.29 16.47 -16.02
N VAL A 652 16.08 15.76 -14.92
CA VAL A 652 16.77 16.00 -13.64
C VAL A 652 17.29 14.69 -13.03
N PRO A 653 18.35 14.71 -12.20
CA PRO A 653 18.78 13.55 -11.44
C PRO A 653 17.66 12.99 -10.58
N ALA A 654 17.47 11.67 -10.57
CA ALA A 654 16.54 11.00 -9.66
C ALA A 654 17.01 11.15 -8.19
N PRO A 655 16.11 11.01 -7.19
CA PRO A 655 16.48 11.03 -5.76
C PRO A 655 17.60 10.03 -5.41
N VAL A 656 17.62 8.88 -6.06
CA VAL A 656 18.74 7.93 -6.03
C VAL A 656 19.39 7.95 -7.42
N TYR A 657 20.33 8.86 -7.60
CA TYR A 657 20.90 9.19 -8.91
C TYR A 657 21.71 8.06 -9.54
N LYS A 658 22.54 7.36 -8.74
CA LYS A 658 23.45 6.33 -9.22
C LYS A 658 23.49 5.14 -8.27
N VAL A 659 23.30 3.93 -8.78
CA VAL A 659 23.45 2.66 -8.04
C VAL A 659 24.13 1.65 -8.95
N ASN A 660 25.23 1.04 -8.49
CA ASN A 660 26.00 0.02 -9.24
C ASN A 660 26.35 0.50 -10.66
N ASP A 661 26.84 1.74 -10.78
CA ASP A 661 27.19 2.42 -12.02
C ASP A 661 26.04 2.65 -13.02
N ILE A 662 24.80 2.41 -12.60
CA ILE A 662 23.59 2.75 -13.36
C ILE A 662 23.10 4.12 -12.92
N TYR A 663 23.06 5.05 -13.84
CA TYR A 663 22.50 6.40 -13.65
C TYR A 663 21.00 6.42 -13.82
N ARG A 664 20.34 7.38 -13.17
CA ARG A 664 18.87 7.58 -13.21
C ARG A 664 18.54 9.05 -13.34
N LYS A 665 17.75 9.39 -14.36
CA LYS A 665 17.18 10.75 -14.54
C LYS A 665 15.68 10.66 -14.72
N ILE A 666 14.98 11.72 -14.38
CA ILE A 666 13.51 11.80 -14.44
C ILE A 666 13.11 13.05 -15.21
N LEU A 667 12.05 12.92 -15.99
CA LEU A 667 11.31 13.99 -16.63
C LEU A 667 9.89 13.98 -16.08
N TYR A 668 9.41 15.13 -15.58
CA TYR A 668 8.05 15.27 -15.08
C TYR A 668 7.21 16.08 -16.08
N MET A 669 5.97 15.66 -16.27
CA MET A 669 4.97 16.33 -17.08
C MET A 669 3.70 16.50 -16.28
N LYS A 670 3.21 17.74 -16.14
CA LYS A 670 1.99 18.08 -15.43
C LYS A 670 0.94 18.54 -16.43
N GLN A 671 -0.29 18.04 -16.28
CA GLN A 671 -1.41 18.32 -17.17
C GLN A 671 -2.75 18.15 -16.42
N GLU A 672 -3.71 19.02 -16.72
CA GLU A 672 -5.06 18.92 -16.14
C GLU A 672 -5.84 17.72 -16.70
N ASN A 673 -5.66 17.40 -17.98
CA ASN A 673 -6.31 16.30 -18.64
C ASN A 673 -5.42 15.05 -18.67
N TYR A 674 -5.85 14.00 -17.97
CA TYR A 674 -5.16 12.71 -17.88
C TYR A 674 -4.94 12.04 -19.24
N ASP A 675 -5.92 12.12 -20.17
CA ASP A 675 -5.82 11.49 -21.49
C ASP A 675 -4.68 12.08 -22.34
N ILE A 676 -4.33 13.36 -22.12
CA ILE A 676 -3.18 13.97 -22.78
C ILE A 676 -1.89 13.32 -22.29
N LEU A 677 -1.75 13.06 -21.00
CA LEU A 677 -0.58 12.36 -20.45
C LEU A 677 -0.45 10.93 -21.01
N ILE A 678 -1.57 10.22 -21.18
CA ILE A 678 -1.57 8.91 -21.85
C ILE A 678 -1.11 9.04 -23.30
N LYS A 679 -1.59 10.03 -24.05
CA LYS A 679 -1.15 10.29 -25.42
C LYS A 679 0.34 10.61 -25.49
N ILE A 680 0.83 11.45 -24.56
CA ILE A 680 2.26 11.76 -24.45
C ILE A 680 3.07 10.49 -24.20
N GLN A 681 2.64 9.67 -23.26
CA GLN A 681 3.32 8.42 -22.92
C GLN A 681 3.39 7.47 -24.14
N LYS A 682 2.26 7.27 -24.85
CA LYS A 682 2.22 6.46 -26.07
C LYS A 682 3.13 7.02 -27.17
N TYR A 683 3.14 8.34 -27.36
CA TYR A 683 4.00 9.02 -28.33
C TYR A 683 5.49 8.85 -28.00
N VAL A 684 5.86 9.09 -26.74
CA VAL A 684 7.26 8.93 -26.31
C VAL A 684 7.70 7.47 -26.44
N LYS A 685 6.84 6.52 -26.09
CA LYS A 685 7.13 5.10 -26.19
C LYS A 685 7.35 4.67 -27.64
N MET A 686 6.51 5.10 -28.56
CA MET A 686 6.68 4.84 -30.00
C MET A 686 8.04 5.36 -30.49
N ARG A 687 8.41 6.61 -30.15
CA ARG A 687 9.71 7.18 -30.51
C ARG A 687 10.88 6.49 -29.84
N TRP A 688 10.70 6.01 -28.63
CA TRP A 688 11.71 5.25 -27.90
C TRP A 688 12.03 3.94 -28.61
N ASP A 689 11.02 3.22 -29.06
CA ASP A 689 11.15 1.91 -29.71
C ASP A 689 11.76 2.03 -31.12
N GLU A 690 11.49 3.14 -31.83
CA GLU A 690 12.08 3.46 -33.13
C GLU A 690 13.58 3.83 -33.03
N THR A 691 14.06 4.26 -31.88
CA THR A 691 15.41 4.80 -31.69
C THR A 691 16.38 3.74 -31.20
N GLU A 692 17.33 3.34 -32.03
CA GLU A 692 18.27 2.25 -31.74
C GLU A 692 19.15 2.51 -30.50
N SER A 693 19.51 3.77 -30.24
CA SER A 693 20.27 4.18 -29.06
C SER A 693 19.50 3.96 -27.75
N CYS A 694 18.18 3.96 -27.80
CA CYS A 694 17.31 3.71 -26.62
C CYS A 694 17.34 2.25 -26.17
N LYS A 695 17.71 1.30 -27.03
CA LYS A 695 17.82 -0.14 -26.67
C LYS A 695 18.83 -0.42 -25.54
N LYS A 696 19.77 0.50 -25.30
CA LYS A 696 20.77 0.42 -24.21
C LYS A 696 20.29 1.04 -22.90
N LEU A 697 19.10 1.61 -22.90
CA LEU A 697 18.51 2.32 -21.78
C LEU A 697 17.17 1.69 -21.41
N THR A 698 16.71 1.93 -20.20
CA THR A 698 15.37 1.48 -19.74
C THR A 698 14.50 2.70 -19.45
N LEU A 699 13.35 2.78 -20.11
CA LEU A 699 12.32 3.79 -19.84
C LEU A 699 11.26 3.22 -18.89
N GLN A 700 10.91 3.99 -17.88
CA GLN A 700 9.88 3.65 -16.92
C GLN A 700 8.95 4.83 -16.71
N CYS A 701 7.66 4.62 -16.89
CA CYS A 701 6.62 5.64 -16.73
C CYS A 701 5.84 5.39 -15.43
N ASP A 702 5.44 6.46 -14.75
CA ASP A 702 4.58 6.42 -13.57
C ASP A 702 3.62 7.60 -13.59
N PHE A 703 2.33 7.30 -13.40
CA PHE A 703 1.24 8.28 -13.33
C PHE A 703 0.84 8.53 -11.87
N THR A 704 0.57 9.81 -11.59
CA THR A 704 0.07 10.25 -10.28
C THR A 704 -1.05 11.25 -10.46
#